data_527e90caed7d1bcf9a97c4fa45eaff33
#
_entry.id   527e90caed7d1bcf9a97c4fa45eaff33
#
_cell.length_a   1.000
_cell.length_b   1.000
_cell.length_c   1.000
_cell.angle_alpha   90.00
_cell.angle_beta   90.00
_cell.angle_gamma   90.00
#
_symmetry.space_group_name_H-M   'P 1'
#
loop_
_entity.id
_entity.type
_entity.pdbx_description
1 polymer ?
#
loop_
_entity_poly.entity_id
_entity_poly.type
_entity_poly.pdbx_seq_one_letter_code
_entity_poly.pdbx_strand_id
1 'polypeptide(L)'
;MPINTDPRFIGRAWITPDTPVVAGAWGTWTLTYEVGAYGYDERARLKVASRFASDWGKPQFTDPKAADYTTVRLETKCETAVASLAFEPRGQVRPWFKCLVASVADGSLFPGDRIHISVGDRSGGGPGSRAQTFRERGCEFRFFVDPFGTELYVHLEASPRIDIVGGAFHRLVALAPTTVRPGASFDALLKAEDVWGNPCERFDGEVRLDGVGGALAGLPASAVFKSGEVAVARLRDLRLATSGDEARVGARHGDARVESNLIRALGPGESKTWWGDLHGQTRATVGTGTIDEYFAFGRDVALLDMMSHQANDFQVTEEEWRRLKGEIERYHEDGRCVIFVGYEWSGMTPGGGDRNVMYRGDIASLHRSSHAEVDDMADAATDCFPVTELFQQFRGREDVLLVPHIGGRYADIVGFHDPRLEPVVEIYSDWGRFEWLLHDALAKGYKVGVVSNSDGHKGRPGASHPGASTFGAYGGLTCVLTDSLTRESVFEAIRARRCYGVTAAQRILVELSVNGMPMGAEGPRTGEVVVSGRAVGTGPIERIDIFRGLTLVRTMTPYTTGSFAGSNRYRVAWAGSRVRGRDRLTTWDGSLELSAGRVLDAVVFAMENPEKGIRLVGERRVQWISNTTGDDDGVDLTLDAPPDTVLRFRTPVIDLDVPLGDLADGGTRIYPAGGVDLRAFMRRLPVRDLTREVKIEHRETPPPGAHAYWIRVTQEDGAQAWTSPVYLG
;
A
#
# COMPACT_ATOMS: atom_id res chain seq x y z
N MET A 1 -19.14 36.45 7.04
CA MET A 1 -18.29 37.47 7.70
C MET A 1 -16.88 36.90 7.77
N PRO A 2 -15.83 37.68 7.53
CA PRO A 2 -14.48 37.19 7.73
C PRO A 2 -14.27 36.89 9.22
N ILE A 3 -13.84 35.68 9.52
CA ILE A 3 -13.48 35.25 10.87
C ILE A 3 -12.08 35.80 11.16
N ASN A 4 -11.89 36.40 12.35
CA ASN A 4 -10.58 36.88 12.76
C ASN A 4 -9.67 35.70 13.09
N THR A 5 -8.55 35.56 12.39
CA THR A 5 -7.54 34.50 12.57
C THR A 5 -6.27 34.97 13.29
N ASP A 6 -6.22 36.24 13.72
CA ASP A 6 -5.05 36.81 14.39
C ASP A 6 -4.79 36.10 15.73
N PRO A 7 -3.61 35.47 15.92
CA PRO A 7 -3.28 34.72 17.15
C PRO A 7 -3.34 35.56 18.43
N ARG A 8 -3.19 36.89 18.35
CA ARG A 8 -3.33 37.78 19.53
C ARG A 8 -4.73 37.71 20.13
N PHE A 9 -5.75 37.46 19.32
CA PHE A 9 -7.16 37.43 19.72
C PHE A 9 -7.67 36.02 19.96
N ILE A 10 -7.31 35.07 19.08
CA ILE A 10 -7.83 33.69 19.17
C ILE A 10 -6.90 32.73 19.92
N GLY A 11 -5.65 33.13 20.23
CA GLY A 11 -4.70 32.31 20.98
C GLY A 11 -3.64 31.61 20.13
N ARG A 12 -2.80 30.81 20.79
CA ARG A 12 -1.70 30.09 20.20
C ARG A 12 -1.58 28.68 20.77
N ALA A 13 -0.91 27.79 20.02
CA ALA A 13 -0.72 26.41 20.44
C ALA A 13 0.71 25.91 20.19
N TRP A 14 1.14 24.93 20.99
CA TRP A 14 2.41 24.24 20.83
C TRP A 14 2.33 22.80 21.37
N ILE A 15 3.35 22.00 21.05
CA ILE A 15 3.52 20.64 21.53
C ILE A 15 4.79 20.52 22.38
N THR A 16 4.76 19.69 23.40
CA THR A 16 5.93 19.38 24.26
C THR A 16 5.99 17.87 24.52
N PRO A 17 7.14 17.20 24.27
CA PRO A 17 8.34 17.75 23.62
C PRO A 17 8.09 18.07 22.14
N ASP A 18 8.88 18.99 21.57
CA ASP A 18 8.88 19.41 20.16
C ASP A 18 10.06 18.79 19.35
N THR A 19 10.81 17.90 19.99
CA THR A 19 11.93 17.18 19.37
C THR A 19 11.43 16.07 18.43
N PRO A 20 12.21 15.68 17.39
CA PRO A 20 11.83 14.60 16.50
C PRO A 20 11.48 13.30 17.22
N VAL A 21 10.42 12.65 16.79
CA VAL A 21 9.88 11.43 17.39
C VAL A 21 10.19 10.24 16.47
N VAL A 22 10.64 9.14 17.06
CA VAL A 22 10.84 7.89 16.32
C VAL A 22 9.49 7.28 15.95
N ALA A 23 9.34 6.84 14.70
CA ALA A 23 8.14 6.19 14.18
C ALA A 23 7.75 4.99 15.05
N GLY A 24 6.48 4.94 15.46
CA GLY A 24 5.94 3.91 16.32
C GLY A 24 6.40 3.93 17.79
N ALA A 25 7.17 4.94 18.21
CA ALA A 25 7.60 5.06 19.61
C ALA A 25 6.42 5.34 20.55
N TRP A 26 6.50 4.77 21.74
CA TRP A 26 5.55 5.04 22.82
C TRP A 26 6.02 6.24 23.65
N GLY A 27 5.14 7.21 23.84
CA GLY A 27 5.48 8.46 24.53
C GLY A 27 4.30 9.18 25.14
N THR A 28 4.61 10.32 25.74
CA THR A 28 3.63 11.31 26.19
C THR A 28 3.92 12.64 25.51
N TRP A 29 2.92 13.24 24.90
CA TRP A 29 3.00 14.55 24.27
C TRP A 29 1.92 15.45 24.84
N THR A 30 2.32 16.64 25.29
CA THR A 30 1.38 17.65 25.79
C THR A 30 1.12 18.67 24.69
N LEU A 31 -0.11 18.71 24.24
CA LEU A 31 -0.64 19.73 23.33
C LEU A 31 -1.20 20.87 24.20
N THR A 32 -0.59 22.05 24.10
CA THR A 32 -1.00 23.21 24.88
C THR A 32 -1.62 24.27 24.00
N TYR A 33 -2.78 24.76 24.40
CA TYR A 33 -3.42 25.95 23.85
C TYR A 33 -3.45 27.06 24.91
N GLU A 34 -2.97 28.25 24.55
CA GLU A 34 -3.05 29.47 25.37
C GLU A 34 -4.11 30.40 24.79
N VAL A 35 -5.02 30.81 25.64
CA VAL A 35 -6.19 31.61 25.31
C VAL A 35 -5.77 33.03 24.89
N GLY A 36 -6.30 33.50 23.78
CA GLY A 36 -6.06 34.84 23.23
C GLY A 36 -6.94 35.92 23.90
N ALA A 37 -6.84 37.16 23.39
CA ALA A 37 -7.49 38.33 23.98
C ALA A 37 -9.03 38.27 24.02
N TYR A 38 -9.65 37.40 23.18
CA TYR A 38 -11.12 37.20 23.25
C TYR A 38 -11.60 36.39 24.44
N GLY A 39 -10.67 35.74 25.18
CA GLY A 39 -11.04 34.78 26.20
C GLY A 39 -11.56 33.46 25.60
N TYR A 40 -12.14 32.61 26.43
CA TYR A 40 -12.69 31.32 26.06
C TYR A 40 -13.91 31.04 26.93
N ASP A 41 -15.09 31.16 26.36
CA ASP A 41 -16.35 31.19 27.06
C ASP A 41 -16.80 29.79 27.53
N GLU A 42 -17.80 29.71 28.37
CA GLU A 42 -18.48 28.47 28.71
C GLU A 42 -19.02 27.81 27.43
N ARG A 43 -18.84 26.50 27.30
CA ARG A 43 -19.14 25.70 26.12
C ARG A 43 -18.19 25.91 24.92
N ALA A 44 -17.19 26.76 25.05
CA ALA A 44 -16.15 26.87 24.03
C ALA A 44 -15.44 25.53 23.81
N ARG A 45 -15.01 25.29 22.57
CA ARG A 45 -14.41 24.02 22.15
C ARG A 45 -13.08 24.18 21.42
N LEU A 46 -12.18 23.29 21.75
CA LEU A 46 -10.90 23.13 21.08
C LEU A 46 -10.87 21.78 20.40
N LYS A 47 -10.69 21.75 19.09
CA LYS A 47 -10.43 20.51 18.33
C LYS A 47 -8.96 20.45 17.97
N VAL A 48 -8.30 19.32 18.24
CA VAL A 48 -6.97 19.01 17.72
C VAL A 48 -7.12 17.87 16.75
N ALA A 49 -6.91 18.16 15.49
CA ALA A 49 -7.12 17.22 14.40
C ALA A 49 -5.80 16.68 13.85
N SER A 50 -5.76 15.38 13.56
CA SER A 50 -4.73 14.75 12.73
C SER A 50 -5.28 14.40 11.35
N ARG A 51 -4.38 14.31 10.36
CA ARG A 51 -4.76 13.95 8.99
C ARG A 51 -5.30 12.53 8.94
N PHE A 52 -6.15 12.26 7.94
CA PHE A 52 -6.74 10.95 7.67
C PHE A 52 -5.70 9.82 7.62
N ALA A 53 -4.58 10.05 6.93
CA ALA A 53 -3.54 9.04 6.74
C ALA A 53 -2.70 8.76 8.00
N SER A 54 -2.71 9.65 9.01
CA SER A 54 -1.96 9.42 10.24
C SER A 54 -2.52 8.22 11.01
N ASP A 55 -1.65 7.34 11.47
CA ASP A 55 -1.96 6.18 12.31
C ASP A 55 -1.49 6.38 13.76
N TRP A 56 -1.41 7.63 14.22
CA TRP A 56 -1.18 7.96 15.62
C TRP A 56 -2.19 7.25 16.52
N GLY A 57 -1.77 6.82 17.71
CA GLY A 57 -2.61 6.07 18.64
C GLY A 57 -3.96 6.72 18.88
N LYS A 58 -5.02 5.93 18.98
CA LYS A 58 -6.38 6.41 19.16
C LYS A 58 -6.62 6.78 20.64
N PRO A 59 -6.89 8.06 20.97
CA PRO A 59 -7.11 8.48 22.35
C PRO A 59 -8.26 7.73 23.03
N GLN A 60 -8.05 7.37 24.30
CA GLN A 60 -9.09 6.89 25.22
C GLN A 60 -8.95 7.61 26.57
N PHE A 61 -10.03 7.69 27.36
CA PHE A 61 -10.16 8.58 28.51
C PHE A 61 -10.54 7.86 29.81
N THR A 62 -10.63 6.54 29.79
CA THR A 62 -11.26 5.76 30.89
C THR A 62 -10.30 4.84 31.63
N ASP A 63 -9.30 4.30 30.98
CA ASP A 63 -8.34 3.37 31.60
C ASP A 63 -6.93 3.97 31.64
N PRO A 64 -6.49 4.47 32.81
CA PRO A 64 -5.17 5.09 32.96
C PRO A 64 -3.99 4.10 32.83
N LYS A 65 -4.25 2.78 32.80
CA LYS A 65 -3.23 1.74 32.64
C LYS A 65 -3.13 1.25 31.19
N ALA A 66 -4.14 1.53 30.37
CA ALA A 66 -4.15 1.12 28.98
C ALA A 66 -3.37 2.11 28.09
N ALA A 67 -3.04 1.64 26.88
CA ALA A 67 -2.45 2.46 25.83
C ALA A 67 -3.37 3.64 25.47
N ASP A 68 -2.74 4.74 25.00
CA ASP A 68 -3.40 5.94 24.48
C ASP A 68 -4.28 6.69 25.48
N TYR A 69 -4.08 6.46 26.79
CA TYR A 69 -4.76 7.23 27.81
C TYR A 69 -4.44 8.71 27.69
N THR A 70 -5.47 9.54 27.60
CA THR A 70 -5.33 10.96 27.31
C THR A 70 -6.10 11.76 28.34
N THR A 71 -5.48 12.79 28.89
CA THR A 71 -6.04 13.65 29.95
C THR A 71 -6.02 15.11 29.53
N VAL A 72 -6.87 15.91 30.21
CA VAL A 72 -6.90 17.38 30.09
C VAL A 72 -6.75 18.05 31.44
N ARG A 73 -5.97 19.13 31.47
CA ARG A 73 -5.80 19.99 32.66
C ARG A 73 -5.91 21.45 32.24
N LEU A 74 -6.62 22.21 33.03
CA LEU A 74 -6.68 23.66 32.90
C LEU A 74 -5.64 24.34 33.81
N GLU A 75 -4.99 25.36 33.27
CA GLU A 75 -4.20 26.33 34.02
C GLU A 75 -4.93 27.65 33.94
N THR A 76 -5.76 27.94 34.97
CA THR A 76 -6.69 29.07 34.99
C THR A 76 -6.92 29.59 36.41
N LYS A 77 -7.33 30.83 36.51
CA LYS A 77 -7.80 31.44 37.75
C LYS A 77 -9.29 31.19 38.01
N CYS A 78 -10.02 30.67 37.05
CA CYS A 78 -11.43 30.31 37.19
C CYS A 78 -11.55 28.95 37.89
N GLU A 79 -11.80 28.95 39.19
CA GLU A 79 -11.87 27.73 40.00
C GLU A 79 -13.04 26.81 39.66
N THR A 80 -14.09 27.34 39.01
CA THR A 80 -15.26 26.55 38.61
C THR A 80 -15.11 25.90 37.23
N ALA A 81 -14.14 26.34 36.39
CA ALA A 81 -13.98 25.84 35.06
C ALA A 81 -13.55 24.36 35.05
N VAL A 82 -14.27 23.54 34.29
CA VAL A 82 -14.01 22.11 34.11
C VAL A 82 -13.80 21.81 32.65
N ALA A 83 -12.78 21.02 32.34
CA ALA A 83 -12.56 20.52 30.98
C ALA A 83 -12.93 19.04 30.84
N SER A 84 -13.49 18.69 29.69
CA SER A 84 -13.78 17.31 29.31
C SER A 84 -13.16 16.99 27.95
N LEU A 85 -12.89 15.69 27.68
CA LEU A 85 -12.37 15.21 26.43
C LEU A 85 -13.35 14.27 25.72
N ALA A 86 -13.36 14.37 24.39
CA ALA A 86 -14.01 13.42 23.49
C ALA A 86 -13.14 13.14 22.28
N PHE A 87 -13.38 12.03 21.59
CA PHE A 87 -12.75 11.73 20.31
C PHE A 87 -13.79 11.57 19.22
N GLU A 88 -13.70 12.41 18.19
CA GLU A 88 -14.58 12.43 17.04
C GLU A 88 -13.80 11.91 15.82
N PRO A 89 -14.07 10.66 15.35
CA PRO A 89 -13.34 10.09 14.18
C PRO A 89 -13.56 10.87 12.88
N ARG A 90 -14.61 11.68 12.81
CA ARG A 90 -14.95 12.56 11.68
C ARG A 90 -15.38 13.95 12.20
N GLY A 91 -14.57 14.51 13.08
CA GLY A 91 -14.91 15.73 13.81
C GLY A 91 -14.69 17.02 13.02
N GLN A 92 -14.05 16.97 11.85
CA GLN A 92 -13.76 18.15 11.02
C GLN A 92 -13.76 17.77 9.54
N VAL A 93 -13.63 18.78 8.67
CA VAL A 93 -13.57 18.60 7.22
C VAL A 93 -12.34 17.80 6.78
N ARG A 94 -12.46 17.11 5.68
CA ARG A 94 -11.38 16.38 5.02
C ARG A 94 -10.18 17.32 4.73
N PRO A 95 -8.94 16.91 4.95
CA PRO A 95 -8.46 15.60 5.43
C PRO A 95 -8.29 15.50 6.97
N TRP A 96 -8.79 16.44 7.75
CA TRP A 96 -8.59 16.60 9.20
C TRP A 96 -9.68 15.90 10.00
N PHE A 97 -9.78 14.58 9.88
CA PHE A 97 -10.92 13.83 10.43
C PHE A 97 -10.80 13.49 11.92
N LYS A 98 -9.62 13.03 12.36
CA LYS A 98 -9.42 12.43 13.67
C LYS A 98 -9.24 13.52 14.71
N CYS A 99 -10.33 13.98 15.30
CA CYS A 99 -10.35 15.11 16.23
C CYS A 99 -10.39 14.66 17.69
N LEU A 100 -9.42 15.10 18.45
CA LEU A 100 -9.47 15.16 19.91
C LEU A 100 -10.15 16.48 20.30
N VAL A 101 -11.25 16.42 21.04
CA VAL A 101 -12.07 17.59 21.38
C VAL A 101 -11.97 17.85 22.88
N ALA A 102 -11.53 19.06 23.25
CA ALA A 102 -11.61 19.55 24.62
C ALA A 102 -12.71 20.60 24.73
N SER A 103 -13.62 20.42 25.67
CA SER A 103 -14.72 21.34 25.94
C SER A 103 -14.60 21.91 27.36
N VAL A 104 -14.88 23.19 27.55
CA VAL A 104 -14.90 23.85 28.86
C VAL A 104 -16.35 24.02 29.31
N ALA A 105 -16.62 23.69 30.56
CA ALA A 105 -17.92 23.85 31.23
C ALA A 105 -17.74 24.53 32.60
N ASP A 106 -18.84 25.01 33.15
CA ASP A 106 -18.94 25.58 34.50
C ASP A 106 -18.00 26.77 34.74
N GLY A 107 -17.64 27.51 33.71
CA GLY A 107 -16.80 28.69 33.78
C GLY A 107 -16.15 29.04 32.45
N SER A 108 -15.42 30.15 32.45
CA SER A 108 -14.74 30.70 31.27
C SER A 108 -13.23 30.82 31.52
N LEU A 109 -12.41 30.79 30.47
CA LEU A 109 -10.98 31.02 30.60
C LEU A 109 -10.63 32.44 30.15
N PHE A 110 -9.69 33.06 30.88
CA PHE A 110 -9.21 34.40 30.60
C PHE A 110 -8.02 34.40 29.63
N PRO A 111 -7.73 35.56 29.00
CA PRO A 111 -6.52 35.70 28.18
C PRO A 111 -5.25 35.27 28.95
N GLY A 112 -4.47 34.38 28.36
CA GLY A 112 -3.26 33.79 28.94
C GLY A 112 -3.47 32.52 29.76
N ASP A 113 -4.70 32.14 30.07
CA ASP A 113 -5.02 30.83 30.65
C ASP A 113 -4.71 29.72 29.63
N ARG A 114 -4.51 28.47 30.08
CA ARG A 114 -4.06 27.38 29.21
C ARG A 114 -4.88 26.10 29.37
N ILE A 115 -5.08 25.42 28.25
CA ILE A 115 -5.59 24.05 28.14
C ILE A 115 -4.44 23.16 27.82
N HIS A 116 -4.11 22.18 28.68
CA HIS A 116 -3.08 21.16 28.45
C HIS A 116 -3.75 19.84 28.21
N ILE A 117 -3.52 19.24 27.03
CA ILE A 117 -3.99 17.91 26.67
C ILE A 117 -2.78 16.98 26.62
N SER A 118 -2.71 16.02 27.55
CA SER A 118 -1.63 15.05 27.62
C SER A 118 -2.03 13.78 26.87
N VAL A 119 -1.55 13.64 25.62
CA VAL A 119 -1.75 12.45 24.80
C VAL A 119 -0.78 11.37 25.26
N GLY A 120 -1.29 10.22 25.69
CA GLY A 120 -0.50 9.14 26.27
C GLY A 120 -0.02 9.45 27.70
N ASP A 121 -0.91 9.93 28.56
CA ASP A 121 -0.60 10.19 29.97
C ASP A 121 -0.20 8.88 30.70
N ARG A 122 1.01 8.88 31.27
CA ARG A 122 1.60 7.75 31.99
C ARG A 122 1.41 7.78 33.49
N SER A 123 0.73 8.77 34.02
CA SER A 123 0.55 8.93 35.48
C SER A 123 -0.15 7.74 36.14
N GLY A 124 -1.00 7.04 35.40
CA GLY A 124 -1.66 5.78 35.83
C GLY A 124 -0.86 4.51 35.63
N GLY A 125 0.37 4.58 35.07
CA GLY A 125 1.23 3.43 34.80
C GLY A 125 1.02 2.79 33.44
N GLY A 126 0.31 3.45 32.52
CA GLY A 126 0.14 3.03 31.12
C GLY A 126 1.41 3.20 30.27
N PRO A 127 1.47 2.61 29.07
CA PRO A 127 2.64 2.68 28.17
C PRO A 127 2.82 4.06 27.51
N GLY A 128 1.82 4.91 27.53
CA GLY A 128 1.75 6.14 26.75
C GLY A 128 0.88 6.00 25.50
N SER A 129 1.04 6.92 24.56
CA SER A 129 0.44 6.81 23.22
C SER A 129 1.50 6.37 22.21
N ARG A 130 1.07 5.66 21.15
CA ARG A 130 1.96 5.27 20.06
C ARG A 130 2.01 6.39 19.01
N ALA A 131 3.22 6.88 18.73
CA ALA A 131 3.45 7.81 17.63
C ALA A 131 3.13 7.15 16.28
N GLN A 132 2.84 7.98 15.28
CA GLN A 132 2.68 7.56 13.88
C GLN A 132 3.82 6.63 13.44
N THR A 133 3.50 5.57 12.67
CA THR A 133 4.47 4.52 12.31
C THR A 133 5.28 4.86 11.07
N PHE A 134 4.93 5.88 10.33
CA PHE A 134 5.66 6.26 9.12
C PHE A 134 6.32 7.64 9.26
N ARG A 135 7.47 7.75 8.61
CA ARG A 135 8.29 8.96 8.58
C ARG A 135 7.53 10.10 7.90
N GLU A 136 7.51 11.28 8.54
CA GLU A 136 6.90 12.50 8.02
C GLU A 136 7.62 13.73 8.56
N ARG A 137 7.96 14.68 7.70
CA ARG A 137 8.42 16.00 8.13
C ARG A 137 7.24 16.90 8.44
N GLY A 138 7.27 17.53 9.62
CA GLY A 138 6.24 18.45 10.03
C GLY A 138 4.85 17.84 10.15
N CYS A 139 4.75 16.64 10.76
CA CYS A 139 3.46 16.04 11.15
C CYS A 139 2.68 17.04 11.98
N GLU A 140 1.55 17.51 11.49
CA GLU A 140 0.79 18.62 12.05
C GLU A 140 -0.34 18.13 12.94
N PHE A 141 -0.41 18.70 14.16
CA PHE A 141 -1.59 18.65 15.00
C PHE A 141 -2.37 19.95 14.80
N ARG A 142 -3.40 19.92 13.96
CA ARG A 142 -4.13 21.12 13.57
C ARG A 142 -5.14 21.51 14.61
N PHE A 143 -5.02 22.74 15.11
CA PHE A 143 -5.90 23.30 16.09
C PHE A 143 -7.03 24.09 15.44
N PHE A 144 -8.25 23.79 15.83
CA PHE A 144 -9.46 24.53 15.50
C PHE A 144 -10.09 25.02 16.80
N VAL A 145 -10.30 26.31 16.90
CA VAL A 145 -10.77 26.97 18.13
C VAL A 145 -12.14 27.57 17.90
N ASP A 146 -13.10 27.27 18.77
CA ASP A 146 -14.38 27.94 18.89
C ASP A 146 -14.44 28.60 20.30
N PRO A 147 -14.00 29.87 20.46
CA PRO A 147 -13.87 30.49 21.75
C PRO A 147 -15.21 30.88 22.36
N PHE A 148 -16.33 30.81 21.64
CA PHE A 148 -17.64 31.28 22.09
C PHE A 148 -18.70 30.16 22.10
N GLY A 149 -18.36 28.90 21.82
CA GLY A 149 -19.33 27.81 21.81
C GLY A 149 -20.42 27.94 20.72
N THR A 150 -20.03 28.47 19.57
CA THR A 150 -20.93 28.80 18.44
C THR A 150 -20.89 27.78 17.31
N GLU A 151 -20.06 26.75 17.41
CA GLU A 151 -19.72 25.75 16.37
C GLU A 151 -18.99 26.39 15.16
N LEU A 152 -18.53 27.65 15.27
CA LEU A 152 -17.72 28.32 14.26
C LEU A 152 -16.25 28.22 14.63
N TYR A 153 -15.60 27.21 14.08
CA TYR A 153 -14.21 26.91 14.37
C TYR A 153 -13.25 27.75 13.53
N VAL A 154 -12.27 28.36 14.20
CA VAL A 154 -11.16 29.08 13.57
C VAL A 154 -9.92 28.19 13.57
N HIS A 155 -9.32 28.00 12.44
CA HIS A 155 -8.04 27.29 12.32
C HIS A 155 -6.87 28.17 12.80
N LEU A 156 -6.01 27.64 13.67
CA LEU A 156 -4.75 28.28 14.03
C LEU A 156 -3.70 28.00 12.97
N GLU A 157 -3.30 29.00 12.18
CA GLU A 157 -2.30 28.87 11.11
C GLU A 157 -0.96 28.34 11.64
N ALA A 158 -0.54 28.77 12.84
CA ALA A 158 0.65 28.31 13.53
C ALA A 158 0.39 27.06 14.40
N SER A 159 -0.41 26.11 13.91
CA SER A 159 -0.61 24.82 14.56
C SER A 159 0.72 24.06 14.74
N PRO A 160 0.94 23.37 15.88
CA PRO A 160 2.20 22.70 16.17
C PRO A 160 2.48 21.55 15.21
N ARG A 161 3.78 21.38 14.92
CA ARG A 161 4.31 20.33 14.04
C ARG A 161 5.47 19.62 14.71
N ILE A 162 5.62 18.34 14.40
CA ILE A 162 6.71 17.50 14.90
C ILE A 162 7.23 16.61 13.78
N ASP A 163 8.54 16.38 13.72
CA ASP A 163 9.13 15.46 12.76
C ASP A 163 9.03 14.03 13.26
N ILE A 164 8.56 13.12 12.40
CA ILE A 164 8.61 11.69 12.64
C ILE A 164 9.76 11.11 11.84
N VAL A 165 10.70 10.45 12.52
CA VAL A 165 11.95 9.92 11.95
C VAL A 165 11.99 8.40 11.98
N GLY A 166 12.80 7.79 11.10
CA GLY A 166 13.00 6.35 11.05
C GLY A 166 13.61 5.80 12.35
N GLY A 167 13.20 4.60 12.74
CA GLY A 167 13.59 3.93 13.96
C GLY A 167 14.89 3.16 13.89
N ALA A 168 15.09 2.25 14.85
CA ALA A 168 16.24 1.35 14.91
C ALA A 168 16.25 0.37 13.73
N PHE A 169 17.45 -0.02 13.32
CA PHE A 169 17.65 -1.02 12.27
C PHE A 169 16.92 -2.33 12.58
N HIS A 170 16.14 -2.78 11.62
CA HIS A 170 15.44 -4.06 11.64
C HIS A 170 15.87 -4.97 10.49
N ARG A 171 15.97 -4.42 9.26
CA ARG A 171 16.29 -5.21 8.06
C ARG A 171 17.05 -4.42 7.00
N LEU A 172 17.72 -5.16 6.11
CA LEU A 172 18.24 -4.65 4.85
C LEU A 172 17.22 -4.84 3.73
N VAL A 173 17.19 -3.92 2.77
CA VAL A 173 16.41 -4.03 1.52
C VAL A 173 17.34 -3.66 0.36
N ALA A 174 17.42 -4.56 -0.64
CA ALA A 174 18.19 -4.33 -1.86
C ALA A 174 17.24 -4.32 -3.08
N LEU A 175 17.33 -3.28 -3.91
CA LEU A 175 16.52 -3.09 -5.10
C LEU A 175 17.41 -2.90 -6.31
N ALA A 176 17.04 -3.51 -7.44
CA ALA A 176 17.74 -3.37 -8.70
C ALA A 176 16.77 -3.36 -9.89
N PRO A 177 17.16 -2.86 -11.08
CA PRO A 177 16.41 -3.11 -12.32
C PRO A 177 16.30 -4.61 -12.57
N THR A 178 15.11 -5.09 -12.95
CA THR A 178 14.92 -6.54 -13.20
C THR A 178 15.56 -6.97 -14.54
N THR A 179 15.57 -6.07 -15.52
CA THR A 179 16.21 -6.33 -16.82
C THR A 179 17.13 -5.17 -17.22
N VAL A 180 18.25 -5.52 -17.85
CA VAL A 180 19.26 -4.55 -18.32
C VAL A 180 19.73 -4.91 -19.71
N ARG A 181 20.26 -3.94 -20.49
CA ARG A 181 20.96 -4.25 -21.74
C ARG A 181 22.37 -4.74 -21.42
N PRO A 182 22.90 -5.75 -22.15
CA PRO A 182 24.25 -6.23 -21.95
C PRO A 182 25.28 -5.11 -22.04
N GLY A 183 26.19 -5.02 -21.06
CA GLY A 183 27.21 -3.98 -20.97
C GLY A 183 26.72 -2.58 -20.60
N ALA A 184 25.44 -2.32 -20.57
CA ALA A 184 24.91 -1.03 -20.14
C ALA A 184 25.06 -0.83 -18.62
N SER A 185 25.34 0.41 -18.24
CA SER A 185 25.41 0.82 -16.83
C SER A 185 24.01 0.93 -16.23
N PHE A 186 23.87 0.52 -14.97
CA PHE A 186 22.66 0.69 -14.18
C PHE A 186 22.98 0.91 -12.70
N ASP A 187 22.02 1.47 -11.96
CA ASP A 187 22.14 1.66 -10.51
C ASP A 187 21.28 0.63 -9.77
N ALA A 188 21.71 0.29 -8.55
CA ALA A 188 20.90 -0.43 -7.57
C ALA A 188 20.82 0.39 -6.27
N LEU A 189 19.86 0.06 -5.39
CA LEU A 189 19.74 0.68 -4.08
C LEU A 189 19.90 -0.35 -2.96
N LEU A 190 20.54 0.05 -1.89
CA LEU A 190 20.58 -0.65 -0.63
C LEU A 190 20.04 0.27 0.47
N LYS A 191 19.12 -0.25 1.28
CA LYS A 191 18.50 0.48 2.40
C LYS A 191 18.62 -0.30 3.69
N ALA A 192 18.80 0.42 4.81
CA ALA A 192 18.54 -0.11 6.14
C ALA A 192 17.19 0.45 6.64
N GLU A 193 16.26 -0.41 6.99
CA GLU A 193 14.91 -0.04 7.39
C GLU A 193 14.61 -0.47 8.82
N ASP A 194 13.72 0.30 9.49
CA ASP A 194 13.12 -0.07 10.77
C ASP A 194 12.01 -1.13 10.59
N VAL A 195 11.36 -1.52 11.69
CA VAL A 195 10.27 -2.51 11.68
C VAL A 195 9.06 -2.04 10.85
N TRP A 196 8.89 -0.72 10.71
CA TRP A 196 7.79 -0.10 9.97
C TRP A 196 8.13 0.21 8.50
N GLY A 197 9.34 -0.18 8.05
CA GLY A 197 9.82 0.06 6.70
C GLY A 197 10.28 1.49 6.41
N ASN A 198 10.50 2.29 7.45
CA ASN A 198 11.15 3.58 7.26
C ASN A 198 12.64 3.40 7.07
N PRO A 199 13.29 4.10 6.13
CA PRO A 199 14.74 4.21 6.14
C PRO A 199 15.22 4.75 7.48
N CYS A 200 16.17 4.05 8.12
CA CYS A 200 16.71 4.45 9.42
C CYS A 200 17.47 5.77 9.32
N GLU A 201 17.43 6.59 10.37
CA GLU A 201 18.24 7.81 10.49
C GLU A 201 19.37 7.66 11.54
N ARG A 202 19.42 6.54 12.25
CA ARG A 202 20.41 6.25 13.29
C ARG A 202 21.18 4.95 13.02
N PHE A 203 21.19 4.49 11.77
CA PHE A 203 21.99 3.33 11.38
C PHE A 203 23.43 3.80 11.08
N ASP A 204 24.39 3.24 11.80
CA ASP A 204 25.82 3.48 11.61
C ASP A 204 26.50 2.13 11.41
N GLY A 205 27.15 1.94 10.28
CA GLY A 205 27.81 0.67 10.02
C GLY A 205 28.15 0.41 8.56
N GLU A 206 28.98 -0.60 8.38
CA GLU A 206 29.38 -1.12 7.08
C GLU A 206 28.51 -2.33 6.73
N VAL A 207 27.93 -2.32 5.51
CA VAL A 207 27.21 -3.44 4.92
C VAL A 207 28.07 -4.04 3.82
N ARG A 208 28.43 -5.31 3.92
CA ARG A 208 29.21 -6.02 2.91
C ARG A 208 28.31 -6.41 1.73
N LEU A 209 28.88 -6.34 0.52
CA LEU A 209 28.18 -6.59 -0.73
C LEU A 209 28.86 -7.70 -1.52
N ASP A 210 28.07 -8.51 -2.20
CA ASP A 210 28.52 -9.55 -3.11
C ASP A 210 27.53 -9.75 -4.29
N GLY A 211 28.03 -10.25 -5.42
CA GLY A 211 27.18 -10.70 -6.52
C GLY A 211 26.72 -12.14 -6.27
N VAL A 212 25.42 -12.39 -6.35
CA VAL A 212 24.83 -13.72 -6.16
C VAL A 212 24.29 -14.23 -7.49
N GLY A 213 24.64 -15.47 -7.85
CA GLY A 213 24.22 -16.14 -9.08
C GLY A 213 25.04 -15.80 -10.32
N GLY A 214 25.77 -14.69 -10.33
CA GLY A 214 26.62 -14.26 -11.45
C GLY A 214 27.56 -13.10 -11.10
N ALA A 215 28.50 -12.83 -12.00
CA ALA A 215 29.42 -11.70 -11.84
C ALA A 215 28.73 -10.38 -12.16
N LEU A 216 28.80 -9.44 -11.21
CA LEU A 216 28.24 -8.10 -11.31
C LEU A 216 29.39 -7.07 -11.29
N ALA A 217 29.78 -6.61 -12.47
CA ALA A 217 30.88 -5.64 -12.59
C ALA A 217 30.49 -4.29 -11.98
N GLY A 218 31.43 -3.61 -11.34
CA GLY A 218 31.23 -2.31 -10.70
C GLY A 218 30.63 -2.39 -9.27
N LEU A 219 30.27 -3.58 -8.77
CA LEU A 219 29.75 -3.72 -7.43
C LEU A 219 30.87 -3.45 -6.39
N PRO A 220 30.72 -2.45 -5.48
CA PRO A 220 31.70 -2.22 -4.42
C PRO A 220 31.65 -3.36 -3.40
N ALA A 221 32.76 -3.57 -2.67
CA ALA A 221 32.84 -4.60 -1.62
C ALA A 221 31.91 -4.30 -0.42
N SER A 222 31.61 -3.03 -0.19
CA SER A 222 30.76 -2.61 0.92
C SER A 222 30.11 -1.25 0.66
N ALA A 223 29.05 -0.98 1.42
CA ALA A 223 28.43 0.34 1.55
C ALA A 223 28.51 0.79 3.02
N VAL A 224 28.88 2.05 3.25
CA VAL A 224 29.00 2.63 4.60
C VAL A 224 27.84 3.59 4.84
N PHE A 225 27.19 3.44 5.96
CA PHE A 225 26.12 4.30 6.44
C PHE A 225 26.58 5.08 7.68
N LYS A 226 26.11 6.30 7.84
CA LYS A 226 26.46 7.17 8.97
C LYS A 226 25.21 7.59 9.72
N SER A 227 25.28 7.56 11.03
CA SER A 227 24.22 8.07 11.89
C SER A 227 23.95 9.56 11.61
N GLY A 228 22.69 9.93 11.56
CA GLY A 228 22.23 11.28 11.20
C GLY A 228 21.90 11.45 9.71
N GLU A 229 22.22 10.47 8.87
CA GLU A 229 21.83 10.43 7.47
C GLU A 229 20.72 9.39 7.27
N VAL A 230 19.88 9.59 6.26
CA VAL A 230 18.87 8.58 5.86
C VAL A 230 19.60 7.39 5.27
N ALA A 231 19.42 6.20 5.83
CA ALA A 231 20.17 5.00 5.47
C ALA A 231 19.76 4.42 4.11
N VAL A 232 20.09 5.13 3.04
CA VAL A 232 19.89 4.75 1.63
C VAL A 232 21.19 4.95 0.88
N ALA A 233 21.74 3.90 0.28
CA ALA A 233 22.95 3.93 -0.53
C ALA A 233 22.63 3.57 -1.99
N ARG A 234 23.01 4.43 -2.94
CA ARG A 234 22.91 4.15 -4.37
C ARG A 234 24.21 3.52 -4.85
N LEU A 235 24.12 2.28 -5.31
CA LEU A 235 25.20 1.49 -5.92
C LEU A 235 25.22 1.81 -7.42
N ARG A 236 26.23 2.54 -7.86
CA ARG A 236 26.28 3.14 -9.21
C ARG A 236 27.10 2.30 -10.18
N ASP A 237 26.79 2.46 -11.47
CA ASP A 237 27.59 1.95 -12.59
C ASP A 237 27.80 0.44 -12.59
N LEU A 238 26.80 -0.31 -12.11
CA LEU A 238 26.82 -1.77 -12.16
C LEU A 238 26.57 -2.25 -13.61
N ARG A 239 27.11 -3.43 -13.97
CA ARG A 239 26.96 -3.99 -15.32
C ARG A 239 26.89 -5.52 -15.30
N LEU A 240 26.05 -6.05 -16.19
CA LEU A 240 26.10 -7.45 -16.65
C LEU A 240 26.68 -7.48 -18.07
N ALA A 241 27.68 -8.31 -18.31
CA ALA A 241 28.47 -8.24 -19.54
C ALA A 241 27.78 -8.86 -20.76
N THR A 242 27.15 -10.03 -20.59
CA THR A 242 26.71 -10.88 -21.68
C THR A 242 25.19 -11.08 -21.66
N SER A 243 24.56 -11.16 -22.83
CA SER A 243 23.15 -11.54 -22.97
C SER A 243 22.87 -12.88 -22.28
N GLY A 244 21.82 -12.91 -21.47
CA GLY A 244 21.43 -14.07 -20.69
C GLY A 244 22.13 -14.18 -19.32
N ASP A 245 23.13 -13.34 -19.02
CA ASP A 245 23.71 -13.27 -17.67
C ASP A 245 22.64 -12.87 -16.65
N GLU A 246 22.67 -13.51 -15.50
CA GLU A 246 21.78 -13.24 -14.38
C GLU A 246 22.59 -13.05 -13.09
N ALA A 247 22.17 -12.10 -12.26
CA ALA A 247 22.76 -11.87 -10.94
C ALA A 247 21.76 -11.22 -9.97
N ARG A 248 22.13 -11.17 -8.71
CA ARG A 248 21.47 -10.39 -7.66
C ARG A 248 22.52 -9.64 -6.87
N VAL A 249 22.15 -8.52 -6.28
CA VAL A 249 22.97 -7.84 -5.27
C VAL A 249 22.69 -8.51 -3.93
N GLY A 250 23.70 -9.19 -3.37
CA GLY A 250 23.71 -9.69 -2.01
C GLY A 250 24.21 -8.61 -1.05
N ALA A 251 23.61 -8.50 0.13
CA ALA A 251 24.05 -7.58 1.17
C ALA A 251 23.92 -8.22 2.55
N ARG A 252 24.90 -7.94 3.44
CA ARG A 252 24.91 -8.49 4.81
C ARG A 252 25.49 -7.52 5.84
N HIS A 253 24.84 -7.49 7.01
CA HIS A 253 25.31 -6.74 8.19
C HIS A 253 24.94 -7.56 9.45
N GLY A 254 25.95 -8.01 10.21
CA GLY A 254 25.71 -8.98 11.28
C GLY A 254 25.01 -10.24 10.76
N ASP A 255 23.89 -10.60 11.38
CA ASP A 255 23.05 -11.73 10.97
C ASP A 255 22.06 -11.37 9.87
N ALA A 256 21.83 -10.08 9.62
CA ALA A 256 20.91 -9.62 8.59
C ALA A 256 21.50 -9.87 7.19
N ARG A 257 20.70 -10.50 6.32
CA ARG A 257 21.03 -10.80 4.94
C ARG A 257 19.85 -10.49 4.03
N VAL A 258 20.15 -9.98 2.83
CA VAL A 258 19.18 -9.75 1.77
C VAL A 258 19.81 -10.01 0.40
N GLU A 259 18.99 -10.44 -0.53
CA GLU A 259 19.29 -10.44 -1.96
C GLU A 259 18.28 -9.53 -2.67
N SER A 260 18.74 -8.79 -3.68
CA SER A 260 17.84 -8.02 -4.53
C SER A 260 16.91 -8.92 -5.35
N ASN A 261 15.93 -8.33 -6.02
CA ASN A 261 15.29 -8.98 -7.16
C ASN A 261 16.33 -9.41 -8.21
N LEU A 262 15.94 -10.34 -9.09
CA LEU A 262 16.77 -10.76 -10.22
C LEU A 262 17.15 -9.57 -11.10
N ILE A 263 18.39 -9.56 -11.57
CA ILE A 263 18.91 -8.69 -12.64
C ILE A 263 19.28 -9.60 -13.80
N ARG A 264 18.65 -9.39 -14.96
CA ARG A 264 18.90 -10.20 -16.16
C ARG A 264 19.36 -9.34 -17.33
N ALA A 265 20.43 -9.73 -17.99
CA ALA A 265 20.87 -9.11 -19.23
C ALA A 265 20.05 -9.65 -20.41
N LEU A 266 19.33 -8.75 -21.10
CA LEU A 266 18.40 -9.09 -22.17
C LEU A 266 19.08 -9.63 -23.43
N GLY A 267 18.39 -10.53 -24.10
CA GLY A 267 18.70 -10.96 -25.45
C GLY A 267 18.32 -9.93 -26.52
N PRO A 268 18.77 -10.16 -27.79
CA PRO A 268 18.35 -9.33 -28.92
C PRO A 268 16.82 -9.37 -29.09
N GLY A 269 16.18 -8.19 -29.24
CA GLY A 269 14.74 -8.08 -29.50
C GLY A 269 13.83 -8.26 -28.27
N GLU A 270 14.38 -8.52 -27.09
CA GLU A 270 13.59 -8.59 -25.86
C GLU A 270 13.31 -7.18 -25.31
N SER A 271 12.06 -6.94 -24.89
CA SER A 271 11.65 -5.68 -24.25
C SER A 271 12.16 -5.60 -22.82
N LYS A 272 12.49 -4.39 -22.38
CA LYS A 272 12.93 -4.10 -21.01
C LYS A 272 11.72 -4.00 -20.09
N THR A 273 11.91 -4.36 -18.82
CA THR A 273 10.94 -4.17 -17.74
C THR A 273 11.22 -2.88 -17.00
N TRP A 274 10.15 -2.12 -16.71
CA TRP A 274 10.21 -0.87 -15.96
C TRP A 274 9.18 -0.90 -14.82
N TRP A 275 9.58 -0.46 -13.64
CA TRP A 275 8.77 -0.54 -12.44
C TRP A 275 8.25 0.83 -12.03
N GLY A 276 6.96 0.90 -11.72
CA GLY A 276 6.35 2.14 -11.26
C GLY A 276 5.21 1.96 -10.30
N ASP A 277 4.89 3.09 -9.66
CA ASP A 277 3.69 3.30 -8.88
C ASP A 277 2.95 4.50 -9.48
N LEU A 278 1.85 4.21 -10.14
CA LEU A 278 1.08 5.18 -10.92
C LEU A 278 -0.12 5.75 -10.14
N HIS A 279 -0.19 5.48 -8.84
CA HIS A 279 -1.31 5.89 -8.01
C HIS A 279 -0.87 6.15 -6.57
N GLY A 280 -0.85 7.41 -6.17
CA GLY A 280 -0.59 7.81 -4.80
C GLY A 280 -0.94 9.27 -4.55
N GLN A 281 -1.04 9.64 -3.29
CA GLN A 281 -1.50 10.94 -2.83
C GLN A 281 -0.56 11.57 -1.81
N THR A 282 -0.63 12.89 -1.68
CA THR A 282 0.17 13.70 -0.76
C THR A 282 -0.71 14.61 0.08
N ARG A 283 -0.10 15.51 0.84
CA ARG A 283 -0.84 16.53 1.60
C ARG A 283 -1.59 17.56 0.74
N ALA A 284 -1.42 17.54 -0.57
CA ALA A 284 -2.24 18.34 -1.48
C ALA A 284 -3.73 17.94 -1.37
N THR A 285 -4.01 16.67 -1.05
CA THR A 285 -5.36 16.17 -0.76
C THR A 285 -5.39 15.42 0.57
N VAL A 286 -5.69 14.13 0.59
CA VAL A 286 -5.87 13.34 1.83
C VAL A 286 -4.59 12.70 2.38
N GLY A 287 -3.52 12.69 1.60
CA GLY A 287 -2.25 12.08 2.01
C GLY A 287 -1.39 12.97 2.92
N THR A 288 -0.15 12.57 3.13
CA THR A 288 0.90 13.25 3.88
C THR A 288 2.13 13.50 3.01
N GLY A 289 3.07 14.30 3.49
CA GLY A 289 4.24 14.71 2.72
C GLY A 289 3.92 15.69 1.59
N THR A 290 4.95 16.29 1.02
CA THR A 290 4.82 17.19 -0.14
C THR A 290 4.88 16.43 -1.46
N ILE A 291 4.45 17.06 -2.56
CA ILE A 291 4.62 16.52 -3.92
C ILE A 291 6.10 16.32 -4.24
N ASP A 292 6.97 17.25 -3.81
CA ASP A 292 8.43 17.16 -3.95
C ASP A 292 8.98 15.92 -3.22
N GLU A 293 8.61 15.73 -1.94
CA GLU A 293 9.02 14.56 -1.15
C GLU A 293 8.53 13.25 -1.78
N TYR A 294 7.33 13.25 -2.37
CA TYR A 294 6.74 12.08 -3.03
C TYR A 294 7.59 11.64 -4.24
N PHE A 295 7.91 12.55 -5.16
CA PHE A 295 8.71 12.20 -6.34
C PHE A 295 10.16 11.88 -5.97
N ALA A 296 10.75 12.62 -5.03
CA ALA A 296 12.09 12.32 -4.53
C ALA A 296 12.14 10.92 -3.89
N PHE A 297 11.14 10.55 -3.09
CA PHE A 297 11.09 9.23 -2.46
C PHE A 297 11.01 8.11 -3.50
N GLY A 298 10.10 8.22 -4.46
CA GLY A 298 9.96 7.18 -5.50
C GLY A 298 11.24 6.99 -6.31
N ARG A 299 11.87 8.07 -6.76
CA ARG A 299 13.10 8.02 -7.55
C ARG A 299 14.33 7.58 -6.76
N ASP A 300 14.52 8.11 -5.54
CA ASP A 300 15.79 7.99 -4.80
C ASP A 300 15.76 6.97 -3.65
N VAL A 301 14.57 6.57 -3.18
CA VAL A 301 14.40 5.62 -2.08
C VAL A 301 13.74 4.31 -2.52
N ALA A 302 12.78 4.38 -3.45
CA ALA A 302 12.08 3.21 -3.97
C ALA A 302 12.63 2.73 -5.34
N LEU A 303 13.55 3.46 -5.97
CA LEU A 303 14.15 3.14 -7.28
C LEU A 303 13.05 2.90 -8.34
N LEU A 304 12.05 3.78 -8.41
CA LEU A 304 11.01 3.71 -9.42
C LEU A 304 11.48 4.31 -10.73
N ASP A 305 11.09 3.67 -11.83
CA ASP A 305 11.32 4.13 -13.19
C ASP A 305 10.21 5.07 -13.67
N MET A 306 9.00 4.91 -13.13
CA MET A 306 7.83 5.71 -13.52
C MET A 306 6.89 5.96 -12.33
N MET A 307 6.22 7.13 -12.33
CA MET A 307 5.28 7.53 -11.28
C MET A 307 4.15 8.39 -11.83
N SER A 308 3.06 8.46 -11.07
CA SER A 308 2.03 9.50 -11.21
C SER A 308 1.51 9.86 -9.83
N HIS A 309 1.18 11.13 -9.62
CA HIS A 309 0.47 11.61 -8.44
C HIS A 309 -1.01 11.77 -8.81
N GLN A 310 -1.89 11.12 -8.04
CA GLN A 310 -3.32 11.03 -8.35
C GLN A 310 -4.15 11.69 -7.22
N ALA A 311 -4.09 13.02 -7.18
CA ALA A 311 -4.86 13.79 -6.19
C ALA A 311 -6.36 13.68 -6.45
N ASN A 312 -7.17 13.57 -5.39
CA ASN A 312 -8.64 13.57 -5.51
C ASN A 312 -9.12 14.88 -6.15
N ASP A 313 -9.80 14.80 -7.27
CA ASP A 313 -10.24 15.91 -8.13
C ASP A 313 -11.05 16.98 -7.38
N PHE A 314 -11.98 16.56 -6.52
CA PHE A 314 -12.88 17.45 -5.77
C PHE A 314 -12.20 18.24 -4.62
N GLN A 315 -10.89 18.05 -4.41
CA GLN A 315 -10.07 18.78 -3.43
C GLN A 315 -8.94 19.58 -4.08
N VAL A 316 -8.58 19.30 -5.34
CA VAL A 316 -7.48 19.96 -6.04
C VAL A 316 -7.92 21.33 -6.51
N THR A 317 -7.27 22.38 -5.99
CA THR A 317 -7.43 23.74 -6.50
C THR A 317 -6.64 23.95 -7.79
N GLU A 318 -6.95 25.02 -8.55
CA GLU A 318 -6.16 25.40 -9.73
C GLU A 318 -4.71 25.75 -9.37
N GLU A 319 -4.47 26.25 -8.17
CA GLU A 319 -3.12 26.54 -7.68
C GLU A 319 -2.33 25.25 -7.45
N GLU A 320 -2.93 24.27 -6.75
CA GLU A 320 -2.30 22.96 -6.52
C GLU A 320 -2.09 22.19 -7.83
N TRP A 321 -3.04 22.28 -8.77
CA TRP A 321 -2.89 21.68 -10.11
C TRP A 321 -1.70 22.25 -10.88
N ARG A 322 -1.53 23.60 -10.87
CA ARG A 322 -0.35 24.26 -11.47
C ARG A 322 0.94 23.85 -10.78
N ARG A 323 0.92 23.79 -9.45
CA ARG A 323 2.07 23.38 -8.66
C ARG A 323 2.47 21.93 -8.95
N LEU A 324 1.50 21.00 -9.00
CA LEU A 324 1.75 19.61 -9.37
C LEU A 324 2.44 19.50 -10.73
N LYS A 325 1.95 20.21 -11.75
CA LYS A 325 2.58 20.22 -13.08
C LYS A 325 4.02 20.74 -13.05
N GLY A 326 4.29 21.79 -12.30
CA GLY A 326 5.65 22.33 -12.14
C GLY A 326 6.62 21.34 -11.45
N GLU A 327 6.15 20.61 -10.44
CA GLU A 327 6.96 19.56 -9.81
C GLU A 327 7.18 18.36 -10.76
N ILE A 328 6.19 18.00 -11.57
CA ILE A 328 6.33 16.96 -12.60
C ILE A 328 7.42 17.34 -13.61
N GLU A 329 7.42 18.56 -14.13
CA GLU A 329 8.46 19.05 -15.04
C GLU A 329 9.87 18.97 -14.42
N ARG A 330 9.99 19.26 -13.14
CA ARG A 330 11.28 19.21 -12.43
C ARG A 330 11.83 17.81 -12.24
N TYR A 331 10.96 16.82 -12.03
CA TYR A 331 11.35 15.43 -11.73
C TYR A 331 11.32 14.51 -12.94
N HIS A 332 10.55 14.84 -13.98
CA HIS A 332 10.44 14.04 -15.18
C HIS A 332 11.74 14.09 -16.00
N GLU A 333 12.31 12.94 -16.29
CA GLU A 333 13.52 12.80 -17.10
C GLU A 333 13.44 11.48 -17.89
N ASP A 334 13.28 11.58 -19.22
CA ASP A 334 13.31 10.41 -20.11
C ASP A 334 14.62 9.61 -19.94
N GLY A 335 14.49 8.30 -19.91
CA GLY A 335 15.60 7.39 -19.67
C GLY A 335 15.97 7.18 -18.18
N ARG A 336 15.41 7.99 -17.26
CA ARG A 336 15.70 7.90 -15.83
C ARG A 336 14.48 7.76 -14.95
N CYS A 337 13.49 8.65 -15.08
CA CYS A 337 12.29 8.63 -14.26
C CYS A 337 11.15 9.32 -15.01
N VAL A 338 10.20 8.54 -15.50
CA VAL A 338 9.04 9.06 -16.22
C VAL A 338 7.94 9.41 -15.23
N ILE A 339 7.43 10.64 -15.29
CA ILE A 339 6.32 11.06 -14.44
C ILE A 339 5.16 11.55 -15.31
N PHE A 340 3.99 10.97 -15.07
CA PHE A 340 2.75 11.32 -15.75
C PHE A 340 2.00 12.41 -15.00
N VAL A 341 1.42 13.35 -15.76
CA VAL A 341 0.41 14.25 -15.23
C VAL A 341 -0.88 13.48 -15.07
N GLY A 342 -1.54 13.60 -13.92
CA GLY A 342 -2.78 12.91 -13.67
C GLY A 342 -3.50 13.36 -12.40
N TYR A 343 -4.70 12.88 -12.22
CA TYR A 343 -5.54 13.08 -11.04
C TYR A 343 -6.51 11.91 -10.87
N GLU A 344 -6.99 11.70 -9.66
CA GLU A 344 -8.06 10.74 -9.38
C GLU A 344 -9.43 11.42 -9.57
N TRP A 345 -10.16 11.01 -10.62
CA TRP A 345 -11.57 11.34 -10.75
C TRP A 345 -12.36 10.49 -9.75
N SER A 346 -12.90 11.15 -8.74
CA SER A 346 -13.39 10.51 -7.52
C SER A 346 -14.92 10.48 -7.45
N GLY A 347 -15.56 9.96 -8.49
CA GLY A 347 -17.01 9.87 -8.57
C GLY A 347 -17.61 8.83 -7.64
N MET A 348 -18.84 9.05 -7.19
CA MET A 348 -19.58 8.03 -6.42
C MET A 348 -19.79 6.77 -7.26
N THR A 349 -19.79 5.59 -6.64
CA THR A 349 -19.97 4.31 -7.34
C THR A 349 -21.20 4.24 -8.25
N PRO A 350 -22.40 4.75 -7.87
CA PRO A 350 -23.56 4.79 -8.78
C PRO A 350 -23.36 5.69 -10.02
N GLY A 351 -22.38 6.60 -9.98
CA GLY A 351 -21.97 7.43 -11.12
C GLY A 351 -20.73 6.90 -11.84
N GLY A 352 -20.26 5.70 -11.49
CA GLY A 352 -19.14 5.04 -12.13
C GLY A 352 -18.02 4.60 -11.14
N GLY A 353 -17.79 5.32 -10.05
CA GLY A 353 -16.71 5.04 -9.08
C GLY A 353 -15.37 5.62 -9.50
N ASP A 354 -14.33 5.37 -8.71
CA ASP A 354 -13.02 6.01 -8.83
C ASP A 354 -12.25 5.59 -10.11
N ARG A 355 -11.61 6.58 -10.78
CA ARG A 355 -10.71 6.38 -11.94
C ARG A 355 -9.50 7.29 -11.84
N ASN A 356 -8.32 6.73 -12.04
CA ASN A 356 -7.14 7.54 -12.26
C ASN A 356 -7.13 8.03 -13.71
N VAL A 357 -7.03 9.34 -13.90
CA VAL A 357 -6.84 9.98 -15.21
C VAL A 357 -5.36 10.23 -15.41
N MET A 358 -4.79 9.74 -16.51
CA MET A 358 -3.38 9.87 -16.83
C MET A 358 -3.17 10.45 -18.23
N TYR A 359 -2.36 11.48 -18.33
CA TYR A 359 -2.05 12.16 -19.59
C TYR A 359 -0.67 11.77 -20.10
N ARG A 360 -0.55 11.52 -21.41
CA ARG A 360 0.72 11.28 -22.08
C ARG A 360 1.59 12.52 -22.12
N GLY A 361 0.99 13.69 -22.33
CA GLY A 361 1.66 14.98 -22.47
C GLY A 361 1.39 15.93 -21.31
N ASP A 362 1.93 17.16 -21.44
CA ASP A 362 1.79 18.21 -20.42
C ASP A 362 0.50 19.03 -20.56
N ILE A 363 -0.18 18.91 -21.72
CA ILE A 363 -1.48 19.54 -21.96
C ILE A 363 -2.56 18.71 -21.28
N ALA A 364 -2.78 19.01 -20.01
CA ALA A 364 -3.68 18.27 -19.14
C ALA A 364 -4.72 19.24 -18.53
N SER A 365 -6.00 18.93 -18.71
CA SER A 365 -7.13 19.60 -18.08
C SER A 365 -7.62 18.84 -16.86
N LEU A 366 -8.09 19.57 -15.86
CA LEU A 366 -8.71 18.99 -14.69
C LEU A 366 -10.24 19.02 -14.89
N HIS A 367 -10.85 17.83 -15.00
CA HIS A 367 -12.31 17.67 -15.04
C HIS A 367 -12.72 16.99 -13.75
N ARG A 368 -13.36 17.74 -12.86
CA ARG A 368 -13.73 17.23 -11.52
C ARG A 368 -15.03 16.45 -11.57
N SER A 369 -15.16 15.51 -10.66
CA SER A 369 -16.45 14.86 -10.35
C SER A 369 -17.38 15.83 -9.59
N SER A 370 -16.82 16.78 -8.87
CA SER A 370 -17.54 17.84 -8.16
C SER A 370 -16.58 18.90 -7.61
N HIS A 371 -17.11 20.06 -7.23
CA HIS A 371 -16.42 21.10 -6.45
C HIS A 371 -16.69 21.00 -4.94
N ALA A 372 -16.95 19.81 -4.40
CA ALA A 372 -17.43 19.65 -3.04
C ALA A 372 -16.50 20.25 -1.96
N GLU A 373 -15.20 20.34 -2.21
CA GLU A 373 -14.19 20.87 -1.29
C GLU A 373 -13.27 21.91 -1.97
N VAL A 374 -13.74 22.57 -3.04
CA VAL A 374 -13.05 23.64 -3.76
C VAL A 374 -13.95 24.88 -3.76
N ASP A 375 -13.50 25.96 -3.11
CA ASP A 375 -14.28 27.20 -2.96
C ASP A 375 -14.34 28.01 -4.26
N ASP A 376 -13.29 27.95 -5.10
CA ASP A 376 -13.26 28.62 -6.40
C ASP A 376 -14.11 27.88 -7.41
N MET A 377 -15.25 28.49 -7.78
CA MET A 377 -16.22 27.93 -8.73
C MET A 377 -15.99 28.39 -10.18
N ALA A 378 -14.87 29.03 -10.49
CA ALA A 378 -14.65 29.64 -11.82
C ALA A 378 -14.65 28.59 -12.95
N ASP A 379 -14.21 27.38 -12.70
CA ASP A 379 -14.15 26.25 -13.65
C ASP A 379 -15.20 25.16 -13.41
N ALA A 380 -16.19 25.40 -12.52
CA ALA A 380 -17.25 24.41 -12.20
C ALA A 380 -18.05 23.94 -13.43
N ALA A 381 -18.09 24.72 -14.48
CA ALA A 381 -18.73 24.33 -15.74
C ALA A 381 -17.99 23.18 -16.47
N THR A 382 -16.77 22.82 -16.04
CA THR A 382 -15.99 21.70 -16.59
C THR A 382 -16.12 20.42 -15.76
N ASP A 383 -16.89 20.44 -14.70
CA ASP A 383 -17.21 19.24 -13.91
C ASP A 383 -17.89 18.18 -14.76
N CYS A 384 -17.56 16.93 -14.51
CA CYS A 384 -18.08 15.78 -15.24
C CYS A 384 -18.61 14.74 -14.25
N PHE A 385 -19.93 14.58 -14.18
CA PHE A 385 -20.59 13.53 -13.40
C PHE A 385 -21.94 13.20 -14.03
N PRO A 386 -22.27 11.91 -14.28
CA PRO A 386 -21.47 10.68 -13.98
C PRO A 386 -20.24 10.51 -14.90
N VAL A 387 -19.51 9.39 -14.76
CA VAL A 387 -18.29 9.10 -15.52
C VAL A 387 -18.48 9.12 -17.05
N THR A 388 -19.70 8.89 -17.52
CA THR A 388 -20.05 9.00 -18.95
C THR A 388 -19.83 10.39 -19.52
N GLU A 389 -19.94 11.45 -18.70
CA GLU A 389 -19.60 12.82 -19.10
C GLU A 389 -18.09 12.98 -19.24
N LEU A 390 -17.31 12.39 -18.31
CA LEU A 390 -15.85 12.36 -18.43
C LEU A 390 -15.41 11.60 -19.70
N PHE A 391 -16.03 10.48 -20.03
CA PHE A 391 -15.78 9.76 -21.29
C PHE A 391 -16.10 10.64 -22.52
N GLN A 392 -17.13 11.47 -22.45
CA GLN A 392 -17.46 12.40 -23.54
C GLN A 392 -16.41 13.50 -23.70
N GLN A 393 -15.87 14.06 -22.61
CA GLN A 393 -14.80 15.04 -22.64
C GLN A 393 -13.53 14.50 -23.32
N PHE A 394 -13.24 13.23 -23.12
CA PHE A 394 -12.06 12.59 -23.71
C PHE A 394 -12.34 11.84 -25.02
N ARG A 395 -13.54 11.98 -25.58
CA ARG A 395 -13.89 11.31 -26.84
C ARG A 395 -12.96 11.73 -27.97
N GLY A 396 -12.30 10.71 -28.57
CA GLY A 396 -11.35 10.92 -29.67
C GLY A 396 -9.95 11.38 -29.26
N ARG A 397 -9.68 11.53 -27.97
CA ARG A 397 -8.32 11.77 -27.47
C ARG A 397 -7.54 10.45 -27.37
N GLU A 398 -6.31 10.47 -27.86
CA GLU A 398 -5.40 9.33 -27.80
C GLU A 398 -4.26 9.53 -26.79
N ASP A 399 -4.25 10.66 -26.11
CA ASP A 399 -3.23 11.07 -25.15
C ASP A 399 -3.73 11.01 -23.70
N VAL A 400 -4.88 10.35 -23.46
CA VAL A 400 -5.47 10.16 -22.14
C VAL A 400 -5.80 8.69 -21.91
N LEU A 401 -5.52 8.20 -20.73
CA LEU A 401 -5.97 6.90 -20.21
C LEU A 401 -6.71 7.11 -18.90
N LEU A 402 -7.69 6.26 -18.67
CA LEU A 402 -8.39 6.11 -17.40
C LEU A 402 -8.10 4.71 -16.83
N VAL A 403 -7.84 4.65 -15.53
CA VAL A 403 -7.59 3.38 -14.83
C VAL A 403 -8.63 3.20 -13.74
N PRO A 404 -9.68 2.39 -13.98
CA PRO A 404 -10.63 2.02 -12.95
C PRO A 404 -9.94 1.33 -11.78
N HIS A 405 -10.25 1.73 -10.53
CA HIS A 405 -9.65 1.18 -9.33
C HIS A 405 -10.64 1.10 -8.16
N ILE A 406 -10.17 0.55 -7.04
CA ILE A 406 -10.97 0.36 -5.84
C ILE A 406 -10.35 1.16 -4.69
N GLY A 407 -10.73 2.41 -4.60
CA GLY A 407 -10.39 3.29 -3.49
C GLY A 407 -11.50 3.37 -2.45
N GLY A 408 -11.84 4.57 -2.04
CA GLY A 408 -12.99 4.85 -1.17
C GLY A 408 -14.33 4.52 -1.82
N ARG A 409 -14.40 4.57 -3.14
CA ARG A 409 -15.55 4.21 -3.98
C ARG A 409 -15.06 3.21 -5.01
N TYR A 410 -15.69 2.06 -5.11
CA TYR A 410 -15.25 1.08 -6.09
C TYR A 410 -15.71 1.48 -7.51
N ALA A 411 -14.85 1.28 -8.49
CA ALA A 411 -15.18 1.46 -9.90
C ALA A 411 -16.21 0.41 -10.34
N ASP A 412 -17.36 0.85 -10.83
CA ASP A 412 -18.38 -0.01 -11.46
C ASP A 412 -18.05 -0.17 -12.95
N ILE A 413 -17.14 -1.10 -13.26
CA ILE A 413 -16.77 -1.42 -14.65
C ILE A 413 -17.87 -2.20 -15.39
N VAL A 414 -18.81 -2.81 -14.66
CA VAL A 414 -19.91 -3.56 -15.23
C VAL A 414 -20.95 -2.63 -15.86
N GLY A 415 -21.22 -1.52 -15.19
CA GLY A 415 -22.16 -0.48 -15.63
C GLY A 415 -21.52 0.56 -16.55
N PHE A 416 -20.22 0.82 -16.38
CA PHE A 416 -19.52 1.93 -17.05
C PHE A 416 -18.13 1.50 -17.51
N HIS A 417 -17.94 1.42 -18.81
CA HIS A 417 -16.62 1.12 -19.41
C HIS A 417 -16.50 1.74 -20.80
N ASP A 418 -15.38 2.41 -21.04
CA ASP A 418 -14.97 2.85 -22.39
C ASP A 418 -13.68 2.11 -22.78
N PRO A 419 -13.73 1.19 -23.80
CA PRO A 419 -12.60 0.36 -24.14
C PRO A 419 -11.40 1.11 -24.77
N ARG A 420 -11.57 2.38 -25.14
CA ARG A 420 -10.47 3.21 -25.68
C ARG A 420 -9.75 3.94 -24.55
N LEU A 421 -10.50 4.37 -23.53
CA LEU A 421 -9.98 5.14 -22.41
C LEU A 421 -9.50 4.23 -21.27
N GLU A 422 -10.12 3.05 -21.07
CA GLU A 422 -9.86 2.13 -19.96
C GLU A 422 -9.20 0.82 -20.42
N PRO A 423 -7.92 0.87 -20.93
CA PRO A 423 -7.24 -0.33 -21.43
C PRO A 423 -6.76 -1.28 -20.31
N VAL A 424 -6.69 -0.80 -19.06
CA VAL A 424 -6.22 -1.55 -17.89
C VAL A 424 -7.11 -1.30 -16.68
N VAL A 425 -7.07 -2.22 -15.73
CA VAL A 425 -7.73 -2.10 -14.42
C VAL A 425 -6.72 -2.30 -13.30
N GLU A 426 -6.85 -1.56 -12.21
CA GLU A 426 -6.03 -1.71 -11.02
C GLU A 426 -6.68 -2.70 -10.06
N ILE A 427 -6.03 -3.84 -9.84
CA ILE A 427 -6.61 -4.94 -9.07
C ILE A 427 -6.00 -5.12 -7.68
N TYR A 428 -5.02 -4.30 -7.33
CA TYR A 428 -4.35 -4.36 -6.04
C TYR A 428 -3.77 -3.00 -5.64
N SER A 429 -3.96 -2.64 -4.39
CA SER A 429 -3.39 -1.43 -3.76
C SER A 429 -3.34 -1.58 -2.23
N ASP A 430 -3.00 -0.50 -1.49
CA ASP A 430 -3.10 -0.43 -0.02
C ASP A 430 -4.53 -0.72 0.50
N TRP A 431 -5.53 -0.53 -0.36
CA TRP A 431 -6.92 -0.79 -0.04
C TRP A 431 -7.30 -2.27 -0.05
N GLY A 432 -6.42 -3.14 -0.59
CA GLY A 432 -6.63 -4.58 -0.64
C GLY A 432 -6.45 -5.22 -2.01
N ARG A 433 -6.92 -6.46 -2.14
CA ARG A 433 -6.89 -7.24 -3.38
C ARG A 433 -8.27 -7.32 -4.03
N PHE A 434 -8.34 -6.94 -5.30
CA PHE A 434 -9.58 -6.77 -6.06
C PHE A 434 -9.55 -7.53 -7.39
N GLU A 435 -9.06 -8.77 -7.38
CA GLU A 435 -9.02 -9.64 -8.58
C GLU A 435 -10.40 -9.76 -9.24
N TRP A 436 -11.48 -9.61 -8.45
CA TRP A 436 -12.85 -9.58 -8.94
C TRP A 436 -13.13 -8.46 -9.96
N LEU A 437 -12.36 -7.35 -9.95
CA LEU A 437 -12.50 -6.30 -10.95
C LEU A 437 -12.07 -6.79 -12.35
N LEU A 438 -10.97 -7.56 -12.43
CA LEU A 438 -10.57 -8.26 -13.65
C LEU A 438 -11.62 -9.31 -14.04
N HIS A 439 -12.14 -10.07 -13.09
CA HIS A 439 -13.16 -11.08 -13.34
C HIS A 439 -14.43 -10.46 -13.90
N ASP A 440 -14.90 -9.34 -13.36
CA ASP A 440 -16.05 -8.59 -13.87
C ASP A 440 -15.83 -8.13 -15.33
N ALA A 441 -14.64 -7.59 -15.64
CA ALA A 441 -14.28 -7.18 -16.99
C ALA A 441 -14.28 -8.36 -17.97
N LEU A 442 -13.66 -9.48 -17.60
CA LEU A 442 -13.59 -10.69 -18.45
C LEU A 442 -14.97 -11.31 -18.63
N ALA A 443 -15.84 -11.32 -17.60
CA ALA A 443 -17.23 -11.80 -17.70
C ALA A 443 -18.06 -10.96 -18.67
N LYS A 444 -17.74 -9.66 -18.84
CA LYS A 444 -18.37 -8.77 -19.82
C LYS A 444 -17.73 -8.87 -21.21
N GLY A 445 -16.67 -9.64 -21.36
CA GLY A 445 -15.93 -9.74 -22.62
C GLY A 445 -15.05 -8.52 -22.92
N TYR A 446 -14.77 -7.68 -21.91
CA TYR A 446 -13.89 -6.52 -22.06
C TYR A 446 -12.42 -6.98 -22.19
N LYS A 447 -11.64 -6.26 -22.99
CA LYS A 447 -10.23 -6.54 -23.22
C LYS A 447 -9.38 -5.57 -22.40
N VAL A 448 -9.13 -5.90 -21.16
CA VAL A 448 -8.35 -5.08 -20.23
C VAL A 448 -7.04 -5.76 -19.85
N GLY A 449 -6.01 -4.95 -19.57
CA GLY A 449 -4.79 -5.39 -18.89
C GLY A 449 -4.89 -5.20 -17.38
N VAL A 450 -3.80 -5.54 -16.70
CA VAL A 450 -3.72 -5.50 -15.23
C VAL A 450 -2.58 -4.58 -14.80
N VAL A 451 -2.89 -3.69 -13.86
CA VAL A 451 -1.93 -2.89 -13.11
C VAL A 451 -2.16 -3.07 -11.60
N SER A 452 -1.13 -2.78 -10.82
CA SER A 452 -1.16 -2.70 -9.36
C SER A 452 -0.34 -1.50 -8.94
N ASN A 453 -0.85 -0.72 -8.01
CA ASN A 453 -0.16 0.48 -7.52
C ASN A 453 -0.34 0.59 -6.00
N SER A 454 0.09 1.69 -5.38
CA SER A 454 -0.10 1.81 -3.94
C SER A 454 -1.47 2.36 -3.57
N ASP A 455 -2.02 3.32 -4.27
CA ASP A 455 -3.07 4.22 -3.75
C ASP A 455 -2.67 4.75 -2.37
N GLY A 456 -1.36 4.98 -2.23
CA GLY A 456 -0.72 5.28 -0.96
C GLY A 456 -0.94 6.72 -0.55
N HIS A 457 -1.26 6.93 0.75
CA HIS A 457 -1.57 8.25 1.30
C HIS A 457 -0.44 8.80 2.19
N LYS A 458 0.74 8.18 2.18
CA LYS A 458 1.84 8.47 3.11
C LYS A 458 3.07 9.04 2.43
N GLY A 459 2.90 9.55 1.20
CA GLY A 459 4.00 10.16 0.43
C GLY A 459 5.14 9.21 0.11
N ARG A 460 4.87 7.90 -0.05
CA ARG A 460 5.89 6.84 -0.17
C ARG A 460 5.60 5.92 -1.35
N PRO A 461 5.63 6.42 -2.58
CA PRO A 461 5.37 5.60 -3.76
C PRO A 461 6.35 4.44 -3.86
N GLY A 462 5.84 3.26 -4.21
CA GLY A 462 6.62 2.04 -4.40
C GLY A 462 7.22 1.42 -3.13
N ALA A 463 6.90 1.93 -1.97
CA ALA A 463 7.34 1.40 -0.67
C ALA A 463 6.28 1.63 0.41
N SER A 464 5.02 1.51 0.03
CA SER A 464 3.92 1.48 0.97
C SER A 464 4.04 0.20 1.79
N HIS A 465 4.61 0.33 2.97
CA HIS A 465 5.01 -0.76 3.83
C HIS A 465 3.90 -1.05 4.85
N PRO A 466 3.75 -2.31 5.35
CA PRO A 466 2.88 -2.64 6.46
C PRO A 466 3.21 -1.76 7.66
N GLY A 467 2.22 -1.43 8.44
CA GLY A 467 2.37 -0.42 9.47
C GLY A 467 2.34 1.00 8.93
N ALA A 468 2.72 1.20 7.66
CA ALA A 468 2.46 2.42 6.92
C ALA A 468 1.15 2.36 6.13
N SER A 469 0.44 1.25 6.11
CA SER A 469 -0.89 1.15 5.50
C SER A 469 -1.99 1.36 6.53
N THR A 470 -2.93 2.24 6.22
CA THR A 470 -4.15 2.45 7.03
C THR A 470 -5.20 1.38 6.70
N PHE A 471 -5.05 0.69 5.58
CA PHE A 471 -6.10 -0.13 4.97
C PHE A 471 -5.86 -1.64 5.08
N GLY A 472 -4.70 -2.08 5.50
CA GLY A 472 -4.43 -3.47 5.82
C GLY A 472 -3.55 -4.21 4.81
N ALA A 473 -3.34 -3.69 3.60
CA ALA A 473 -2.50 -4.31 2.58
C ALA A 473 -1.24 -3.47 2.26
N TYR A 474 -0.18 -4.12 1.77
CA TYR A 474 0.95 -3.42 1.14
C TYR A 474 0.53 -2.76 -0.16
N GLY A 475 1.22 -1.70 -0.57
CA GLY A 475 1.09 -1.17 -1.91
C GLY A 475 1.67 -2.09 -2.98
N GLY A 476 1.04 -2.07 -4.16
CA GLY A 476 1.51 -2.80 -5.33
C GLY A 476 2.51 -2.01 -6.18
N LEU A 477 3.03 -2.66 -7.22
CA LEU A 477 3.78 -2.05 -8.32
C LEU A 477 3.24 -2.52 -9.66
N THR A 478 3.33 -1.63 -10.64
CA THR A 478 3.13 -1.95 -12.05
C THR A 478 4.47 -2.16 -12.74
N CYS A 479 4.62 -3.29 -13.44
CA CYS A 479 5.69 -3.53 -14.39
C CYS A 479 5.21 -3.26 -15.81
N VAL A 480 5.93 -2.42 -16.56
CA VAL A 480 5.65 -2.12 -17.97
C VAL A 480 6.76 -2.67 -18.85
N LEU A 481 6.38 -3.26 -19.98
CA LEU A 481 7.27 -3.90 -20.94
C LEU A 481 7.42 -3.01 -22.18
N THR A 482 8.55 -2.30 -22.27
CA THR A 482 8.87 -1.43 -23.42
C THR A 482 10.37 -1.24 -23.57
N ASP A 483 10.83 -0.91 -24.78
CA ASP A 483 12.26 -0.82 -25.08
C ASP A 483 12.92 0.43 -24.56
N SER A 484 12.18 1.53 -24.40
CA SER A 484 12.67 2.81 -23.91
C SER A 484 11.83 3.34 -22.74
N LEU A 485 12.48 4.05 -21.84
CA LEU A 485 11.85 4.74 -20.73
C LEU A 485 11.56 6.19 -21.14
N THR A 486 10.51 6.39 -21.91
CA THR A 486 9.97 7.71 -22.25
C THR A 486 8.49 7.74 -21.90
N ARG A 487 7.94 8.93 -21.67
CA ARG A 487 6.51 9.07 -21.37
C ARG A 487 5.65 8.46 -22.49
N GLU A 488 6.01 8.68 -23.73
CA GLU A 488 5.37 8.11 -24.93
C GLU A 488 5.38 6.58 -24.88
N SER A 489 6.57 5.97 -24.76
CA SER A 489 6.73 4.51 -24.84
C SER A 489 6.04 3.78 -23.70
N VAL A 490 6.09 4.33 -22.48
CA VAL A 490 5.41 3.77 -21.31
C VAL A 490 3.89 3.87 -21.46
N PHE A 491 3.40 5.03 -21.89
CA PHE A 491 1.97 5.28 -22.11
C PHE A 491 1.39 4.31 -23.15
N GLU A 492 2.07 4.16 -24.32
CA GLU A 492 1.64 3.26 -25.38
C GLU A 492 1.74 1.78 -24.97
N ALA A 493 2.71 1.42 -24.14
CA ALA A 493 2.80 0.07 -23.58
C ALA A 493 1.62 -0.25 -22.65
N ILE A 494 1.23 0.69 -21.77
CA ILE A 494 0.04 0.55 -20.91
C ILE A 494 -1.22 0.46 -21.77
N ARG A 495 -1.36 1.33 -22.79
CA ARG A 495 -2.48 1.28 -23.73
C ARG A 495 -2.58 -0.07 -24.44
N ALA A 496 -1.45 -0.63 -24.82
CA ALA A 496 -1.36 -1.95 -25.45
C ALA A 496 -1.42 -3.12 -24.44
N ARG A 497 -1.68 -2.83 -23.15
CA ARG A 497 -1.75 -3.83 -22.05
C ARG A 497 -0.45 -4.62 -21.87
N ARG A 498 0.69 -4.10 -22.33
CA ARG A 498 2.01 -4.68 -22.12
C ARG A 498 2.53 -4.37 -20.73
N CYS A 499 1.78 -4.80 -19.72
CA CYS A 499 2.06 -4.56 -18.33
C CYS A 499 1.50 -5.70 -17.46
N TYR A 500 1.95 -5.74 -16.22
CA TYR A 500 1.42 -6.63 -15.19
C TYR A 500 1.57 -6.01 -13.81
N GLY A 501 0.78 -6.49 -12.85
CA GLY A 501 0.77 -6.01 -11.49
C GLY A 501 1.41 -6.98 -10.51
N VAL A 502 2.02 -6.45 -9.44
CA VAL A 502 2.57 -7.25 -8.31
C VAL A 502 2.14 -6.66 -6.97
N THR A 503 2.15 -7.50 -5.93
CA THR A 503 1.89 -7.07 -4.54
C THR A 503 3.17 -6.64 -3.83
N ALA A 504 3.01 -5.89 -2.73
CA ALA A 504 4.03 -5.68 -1.71
C ALA A 504 5.35 -5.08 -2.23
N ALA A 505 5.29 -4.28 -3.32
CA ALA A 505 6.47 -3.74 -3.98
C ALA A 505 7.51 -4.80 -4.39
N GLN A 506 7.10 -6.06 -4.52
CA GLN A 506 7.96 -7.19 -4.90
C GLN A 506 8.18 -7.22 -6.41
N ARG A 507 9.42 -7.08 -6.87
CA ARG A 507 9.75 -7.09 -8.31
C ARG A 507 9.85 -8.52 -8.87
N ILE A 508 8.73 -9.26 -8.82
CA ILE A 508 8.62 -10.60 -9.40
C ILE A 508 8.70 -10.49 -10.92
N LEU A 509 9.69 -11.11 -11.54
CA LEU A 509 9.77 -11.16 -13.00
C LEU A 509 8.79 -12.20 -13.53
N VAL A 510 7.93 -11.79 -14.47
CA VAL A 510 7.00 -12.68 -15.15
C VAL A 510 7.12 -12.49 -16.67
N GLU A 511 7.46 -13.54 -17.37
CA GLU A 511 7.47 -13.62 -18.82
C GLU A 511 6.33 -14.56 -19.26
N LEU A 512 5.42 -14.06 -20.08
CA LEU A 512 4.29 -14.82 -20.60
C LEU A 512 4.19 -14.67 -22.10
N SER A 513 4.02 -15.78 -22.78
CA SER A 513 3.68 -15.87 -24.19
C SER A 513 2.53 -16.87 -24.39
N VAL A 514 1.57 -16.50 -25.23
CA VAL A 514 0.49 -17.39 -25.69
C VAL A 514 0.55 -17.48 -27.20
N ASN A 515 0.82 -18.67 -27.75
CA ASN A 515 1.08 -18.89 -29.16
C ASN A 515 2.14 -17.95 -29.76
N GLY A 516 3.20 -17.64 -28.99
CA GLY A 516 4.25 -16.70 -29.39
C GLY A 516 3.90 -15.23 -29.22
N MET A 517 2.67 -14.88 -28.81
CA MET A 517 2.23 -13.52 -28.60
C MET A 517 2.48 -13.07 -27.15
N PRO A 518 2.98 -11.83 -26.94
CA PRO A 518 3.28 -11.32 -25.58
C PRO A 518 2.01 -10.92 -24.82
N MET A 519 2.15 -10.62 -23.52
CA MET A 519 1.09 -10.04 -22.67
C MET A 519 0.37 -8.90 -23.36
N GLY A 520 -0.95 -8.81 -23.18
CA GLY A 520 -1.81 -7.76 -23.71
C GLY A 520 -2.15 -7.87 -25.18
N ALA A 521 -1.50 -8.78 -25.90
CA ALA A 521 -1.72 -8.95 -27.33
C ALA A 521 -3.12 -9.52 -27.65
N GLU A 522 -3.56 -9.25 -28.86
CA GLU A 522 -4.75 -9.83 -29.47
C GLU A 522 -4.35 -10.63 -30.71
N GLY A 523 -4.94 -11.78 -30.90
CA GLY A 523 -4.63 -12.63 -32.04
C GLY A 523 -5.74 -13.57 -32.44
N PRO A 524 -5.56 -14.27 -33.58
CA PRO A 524 -6.55 -15.20 -34.07
C PRO A 524 -6.68 -16.41 -33.15
N ARG A 525 -7.87 -16.94 -33.08
CA ARG A 525 -8.13 -18.23 -32.46
C ARG A 525 -7.43 -19.34 -33.23
N THR A 526 -6.77 -20.25 -32.52
CA THR A 526 -6.15 -21.46 -33.06
C THR A 526 -6.81 -22.71 -32.47
N GLY A 527 -6.60 -23.86 -33.11
CA GLY A 527 -7.09 -25.14 -32.57
C GLY A 527 -6.37 -25.54 -31.29
N GLU A 528 -5.06 -25.43 -31.27
CA GLU A 528 -4.23 -25.65 -30.08
C GLU A 528 -3.73 -24.30 -29.52
N VAL A 529 -3.70 -24.16 -28.21
CA VAL A 529 -3.10 -23.01 -27.52
C VAL A 529 -1.90 -23.48 -26.70
N VAL A 530 -0.79 -22.78 -26.88
CA VAL A 530 0.46 -23.02 -26.14
C VAL A 530 0.72 -21.80 -25.25
N VAL A 531 0.67 -21.99 -23.93
CA VAL A 531 1.08 -21.00 -22.93
C VAL A 531 2.49 -21.33 -22.51
N SER A 532 3.41 -20.38 -22.63
CA SER A 532 4.83 -20.55 -22.29
C SER A 532 5.40 -19.29 -21.63
N GLY A 533 6.50 -19.47 -20.89
CA GLY A 533 7.18 -18.37 -20.22
C GLY A 533 7.97 -18.84 -19.01
N ARG A 534 8.23 -17.90 -18.10
CA ARG A 534 8.79 -18.20 -16.79
C ARG A 534 8.40 -17.15 -15.76
N ALA A 535 8.46 -17.54 -14.50
CA ALA A 535 8.38 -16.61 -13.36
C ALA A 535 9.61 -16.76 -12.49
N VAL A 536 10.17 -15.63 -12.05
CA VAL A 536 11.29 -15.59 -11.12
C VAL A 536 10.92 -14.71 -9.94
N GLY A 537 10.76 -15.36 -8.78
CA GLY A 537 10.38 -14.71 -7.54
C GLY A 537 11.52 -13.93 -6.86
N THR A 538 11.14 -13.00 -6.04
CA THR A 538 12.00 -12.40 -5.00
C THR A 538 12.15 -13.33 -3.80
N GLY A 539 11.12 -14.15 -3.53
CA GLY A 539 11.09 -15.30 -2.64
C GLY A 539 10.80 -16.61 -3.38
N PRO A 540 10.74 -17.74 -2.66
CA PRO A 540 10.37 -19.04 -3.25
C PRO A 540 8.97 -18.99 -3.86
N ILE A 541 8.81 -19.60 -5.05
CA ILE A 541 7.51 -19.71 -5.73
C ILE A 541 6.73 -20.88 -5.13
N GLU A 542 5.51 -20.63 -4.69
CA GLU A 542 4.60 -21.66 -4.23
C GLU A 542 3.88 -22.31 -5.42
N ARG A 543 3.31 -21.46 -6.31
CA ARG A 543 2.55 -21.94 -7.47
C ARG A 543 2.39 -20.88 -8.56
N ILE A 544 2.05 -21.36 -9.74
CA ILE A 544 1.60 -20.55 -10.87
C ILE A 544 0.26 -21.13 -11.34
N ASP A 545 -0.77 -20.29 -11.29
CA ASP A 545 -2.11 -20.59 -11.75
C ASP A 545 -2.29 -20.04 -13.17
N ILE A 546 -2.68 -20.88 -14.13
CA ILE A 546 -2.97 -20.51 -15.53
C ILE A 546 -4.48 -20.46 -15.68
N PHE A 547 -4.99 -19.32 -16.14
CA PHE A 547 -6.40 -19.10 -16.36
C PHE A 547 -6.74 -18.94 -17.85
N ARG A 548 -7.90 -19.46 -18.22
CA ARG A 548 -8.61 -19.18 -19.46
C ARG A 548 -9.91 -18.46 -19.11
N GLY A 549 -9.95 -17.14 -19.31
CA GLY A 549 -11.01 -16.29 -18.76
C GLY A 549 -11.08 -16.42 -17.26
N LEU A 550 -12.21 -16.90 -16.73
CA LEU A 550 -12.43 -17.14 -15.30
C LEU A 550 -12.10 -18.58 -14.87
N THR A 551 -11.76 -19.45 -15.80
CA THR A 551 -11.51 -20.87 -15.53
C THR A 551 -10.05 -21.11 -15.23
N LEU A 552 -9.72 -21.62 -14.05
CA LEU A 552 -8.39 -22.15 -13.72
C LEU A 552 -8.18 -23.44 -14.54
N VAL A 553 -7.28 -23.41 -15.51
CA VAL A 553 -7.02 -24.57 -16.40
C VAL A 553 -5.83 -25.40 -15.95
N ARG A 554 -4.88 -24.78 -15.23
CA ARG A 554 -3.70 -25.48 -14.72
C ARG A 554 -3.12 -24.77 -13.50
N THR A 555 -2.73 -25.52 -12.50
CA THR A 555 -1.80 -25.08 -11.44
C THR A 555 -0.49 -25.81 -11.61
N MET A 556 0.61 -25.06 -11.65
CA MET A 556 1.98 -25.55 -11.70
C MET A 556 2.65 -25.26 -10.36
N THR A 557 3.41 -26.19 -9.83
CA THR A 557 4.15 -26.06 -8.58
C THR A 557 5.59 -26.53 -8.79
N PRO A 558 6.57 -25.96 -8.08
CA PRO A 558 7.96 -26.42 -8.13
C PRO A 558 8.18 -27.77 -7.44
N TYR A 559 7.20 -28.26 -6.70
CA TYR A 559 7.28 -29.47 -5.91
C TYR A 559 6.39 -30.59 -6.45
N THR A 560 6.74 -31.84 -6.11
CA THR A 560 6.03 -33.05 -6.49
C THR A 560 5.25 -33.63 -5.29
N THR A 561 4.44 -34.65 -5.53
CA THR A 561 3.76 -35.37 -4.43
C THR A 561 4.75 -35.94 -3.40
N GLY A 562 5.96 -36.31 -3.82
CA GLY A 562 7.02 -36.77 -2.92
C GLY A 562 7.55 -35.68 -1.97
N SER A 563 7.39 -34.42 -2.30
CA SER A 563 7.84 -33.29 -1.48
C SER A 563 7.04 -33.15 -0.16
N PHE A 564 5.92 -33.83 -0.03
CA PHE A 564 5.12 -33.89 1.22
C PHE A 564 5.56 -35.01 2.15
N ALA A 565 6.38 -35.95 1.71
CA ALA A 565 6.87 -37.04 2.53
C ALA A 565 7.71 -36.48 3.68
N GLY A 566 7.32 -36.80 4.93
CA GLY A 566 7.99 -36.32 6.13
C GLY A 566 7.72 -34.85 6.47
N SER A 567 6.95 -34.11 5.68
CA SER A 567 6.57 -32.76 6.08
C SER A 567 5.55 -32.77 7.22
N ASN A 568 5.79 -31.94 8.21
CA ASN A 568 4.88 -31.64 9.32
C ASN A 568 4.48 -30.17 9.36
N ARG A 569 4.56 -29.49 8.18
CA ARG A 569 4.21 -28.09 8.00
C ARG A 569 2.79 -27.96 7.46
N TYR A 570 2.04 -27.01 8.02
CA TYR A 570 0.66 -26.74 7.65
C TYR A 570 0.43 -25.24 7.56
N ARG A 571 -0.32 -24.79 6.55
CA ARG A 571 -0.83 -23.42 6.46
C ARG A 571 -2.30 -23.40 6.83
N VAL A 572 -2.65 -22.46 7.70
CA VAL A 572 -4.03 -22.08 8.03
C VAL A 572 -4.14 -20.60 7.71
N ALA A 573 -4.98 -20.26 6.75
CA ALA A 573 -5.07 -18.91 6.24
C ALA A 573 -6.51 -18.51 5.96
N TRP A 574 -6.73 -17.22 5.80
CA TRP A 574 -8.01 -16.61 5.54
C TRP A 574 -7.84 -15.42 4.60
N ALA A 575 -8.93 -15.03 3.91
CA ALA A 575 -8.87 -14.02 2.88
C ALA A 575 -10.24 -13.40 2.62
N GLY A 576 -10.23 -12.35 1.82
CA GLY A 576 -11.43 -11.76 1.27
C GLY A 576 -11.93 -10.56 2.05
N SER A 577 -13.09 -10.05 1.63
CA SER A 577 -13.70 -8.87 2.22
C SER A 577 -15.19 -9.04 2.38
N ARG A 578 -15.79 -8.30 3.33
CA ARG A 578 -17.20 -8.39 3.65
C ARG A 578 -18.10 -7.90 2.50
N VAL A 579 -17.71 -6.81 1.86
CA VAL A 579 -18.42 -6.15 0.75
C VAL A 579 -17.42 -5.50 -0.21
N ARG A 580 -17.88 -5.08 -1.40
CA ARG A 580 -17.06 -4.32 -2.37
C ARG A 580 -16.81 -2.87 -1.95
N GLY A 581 -17.69 -2.28 -1.15
CA GLY A 581 -17.67 -0.88 -0.73
C GLY A 581 -16.68 -0.56 0.40
N ARG A 582 -16.85 0.62 1.02
CA ARG A 582 -15.94 1.12 2.08
C ARG A 582 -15.85 0.23 3.31
N ASP A 583 -16.94 -0.41 3.69
CA ASP A 583 -17.01 -1.27 4.87
C ASP A 583 -16.50 -2.69 4.58
N ARG A 584 -15.49 -2.80 3.70
CA ARG A 584 -14.95 -4.07 3.21
C ARG A 584 -14.08 -4.81 4.22
N LEU A 585 -13.51 -4.09 5.18
CA LEU A 585 -12.62 -4.66 6.19
C LEU A 585 -13.32 -5.79 6.95
N THR A 586 -12.67 -6.94 7.02
CA THR A 586 -13.13 -8.12 7.75
C THR A 586 -12.17 -8.43 8.86
N THR A 587 -12.64 -8.47 10.10
CA THR A 587 -11.86 -8.84 11.28
C THR A 587 -11.83 -10.35 11.42
N TRP A 588 -10.62 -10.90 11.54
CA TRP A 588 -10.34 -12.32 11.70
C TRP A 588 -9.68 -12.67 13.03
N ASP A 589 -9.71 -11.76 14.01
CA ASP A 589 -9.14 -12.05 15.34
C ASP A 589 -9.62 -13.40 15.84
N GLY A 590 -8.68 -14.29 16.21
CA GLY A 590 -9.08 -15.64 16.46
C GLY A 590 -8.02 -16.55 17.06
N SER A 591 -8.30 -17.84 17.02
CA SER A 591 -7.37 -18.86 17.49
C SER A 591 -7.50 -20.18 16.75
N LEU A 592 -6.41 -20.92 16.77
CA LEU A 592 -6.34 -22.34 16.40
C LEU A 592 -5.89 -23.15 17.60
N GLU A 593 -6.54 -24.27 17.85
CA GLU A 593 -6.17 -25.22 18.92
C GLU A 593 -6.09 -26.63 18.38
N LEU A 594 -5.03 -27.34 18.78
CA LEU A 594 -4.84 -28.76 18.47
C LEU A 594 -5.57 -29.64 19.48
N SER A 595 -6.32 -30.65 19.04
CA SER A 595 -6.94 -31.65 19.92
C SER A 595 -5.90 -32.58 20.56
N ALA A 596 -4.77 -32.80 19.88
CA ALA A 596 -3.66 -33.64 20.35
C ALA A 596 -2.31 -33.11 19.80
N GLY A 597 -1.18 -33.60 20.33
CA GLY A 597 0.14 -33.15 19.88
C GLY A 597 0.52 -31.75 20.37
N ARG A 598 1.45 -31.10 19.68
CA ARG A 598 1.94 -29.76 20.01
C ARG A 598 2.39 -28.97 18.79
N VAL A 599 2.39 -27.64 18.91
CA VAL A 599 2.97 -26.71 17.95
C VAL A 599 4.46 -26.57 18.26
N LEU A 600 5.31 -26.93 17.30
CA LEU A 600 6.75 -26.76 17.39
C LEU A 600 7.19 -25.37 17.00
N ASP A 601 6.52 -24.81 15.97
CA ASP A 601 6.79 -23.47 15.47
C ASP A 601 5.53 -22.90 14.82
N ALA A 602 5.39 -21.57 14.88
CA ALA A 602 4.31 -20.83 14.26
C ALA A 602 4.86 -19.50 13.69
N VAL A 603 4.66 -19.28 12.41
CA VAL A 603 5.16 -18.10 11.69
C VAL A 603 3.99 -17.43 11.00
N VAL A 604 3.99 -16.09 10.97
CA VAL A 604 2.98 -15.34 10.21
C VAL A 604 3.09 -15.63 8.72
N PHE A 605 1.94 -15.71 8.05
CA PHE A 605 1.84 -15.79 6.60
C PHE A 605 1.08 -14.56 6.09
N ALA A 606 1.70 -13.77 5.21
CA ALA A 606 1.12 -12.62 4.53
C ALA A 606 0.49 -11.54 5.44
N MET A 607 0.65 -11.62 6.75
CA MET A 607 0.23 -10.54 7.66
C MET A 607 1.16 -9.35 7.52
N GLU A 608 0.70 -8.32 6.85
CA GLU A 608 1.56 -7.25 6.37
C GLU A 608 1.81 -6.15 7.40
N ASN A 609 0.88 -5.93 8.34
CA ASN A 609 1.05 -4.94 9.38
C ASN A 609 1.77 -5.55 10.59
N PRO A 610 2.89 -4.96 11.09
CA PRO A 610 3.57 -5.41 12.32
C PRO A 610 2.71 -5.43 13.59
N GLU A 611 1.57 -4.74 13.58
CA GLU A 611 0.58 -4.81 14.67
C GLU A 611 -0.27 -6.07 14.62
N LYS A 612 -0.43 -6.66 13.44
CA LYS A 612 -0.95 -8.00 13.28
C LYS A 612 0.11 -8.97 13.77
N GLY A 613 -0.30 -10.06 14.31
CA GLY A 613 0.69 -11.04 14.77
C GLY A 613 0.05 -12.23 15.42
N ILE A 614 0.90 -13.18 15.74
CA ILE A 614 0.52 -14.44 16.36
C ILE A 614 1.15 -14.56 17.73
N ARG A 615 0.47 -15.27 18.60
CA ARG A 615 0.97 -15.62 19.92
C ARG A 615 0.69 -17.10 20.18
N LEU A 616 1.75 -17.86 20.51
CA LEU A 616 1.62 -19.22 21.00
C LEU A 616 1.17 -19.18 22.48
N VAL A 617 0.09 -19.88 22.81
CA VAL A 617 -0.47 -19.97 24.16
C VAL A 617 -0.42 -21.44 24.62
N GLY A 618 0.52 -21.74 25.51
CA GLY A 618 0.87 -23.11 25.85
C GLY A 618 1.46 -23.83 24.63
N GLU A 619 1.31 -25.17 24.58
CA GLU A 619 1.90 -25.98 23.50
C GLU A 619 0.95 -26.27 22.33
N ARG A 620 -0.34 -25.92 22.45
CA ARG A 620 -1.37 -26.37 21.50
C ARG A 620 -2.19 -25.31 20.86
N ARG A 621 -2.10 -24.04 21.31
CA ARG A 621 -2.98 -22.96 20.86
C ARG A 621 -2.19 -21.79 20.29
N VAL A 622 -2.56 -21.36 19.10
CA VAL A 622 -2.07 -20.12 18.49
C VAL A 622 -3.23 -19.12 18.44
N GLN A 623 -2.97 -17.88 18.82
CA GLN A 623 -3.92 -16.75 18.74
C GLN A 623 -3.35 -15.67 17.83
N TRP A 624 -4.22 -14.91 17.19
CA TRP A 624 -3.82 -13.80 16.32
C TRP A 624 -4.78 -12.62 16.37
N ILE A 625 -4.25 -11.47 15.95
CA ILE A 625 -5.01 -10.27 15.58
C ILE A 625 -4.80 -10.07 14.09
N SER A 626 -5.90 -10.01 13.32
CA SER A 626 -5.83 -9.91 11.87
C SER A 626 -7.11 -9.30 11.29
N ASN A 627 -6.92 -8.59 10.18
CA ASN A 627 -8.02 -8.14 9.34
C ASN A 627 -7.60 -8.18 7.87
N THR A 628 -8.57 -8.40 6.97
CA THR A 628 -8.34 -8.43 5.52
C THR A 628 -9.29 -7.50 4.78
N THR A 629 -8.86 -7.05 3.60
CA THR A 629 -9.60 -6.23 2.64
C THR A 629 -9.57 -6.83 1.23
N GLY A 630 -9.60 -8.16 1.15
CA GLY A 630 -9.45 -8.96 -0.07
C GLY A 630 -8.12 -9.71 -0.16
N ASP A 631 -7.10 -9.28 0.57
CA ASP A 631 -5.79 -9.91 0.75
C ASP A 631 -5.87 -11.21 1.55
N ASP A 632 -4.75 -11.92 1.62
CA ASP A 632 -4.59 -13.13 2.43
C ASP A 632 -3.83 -12.82 3.71
N ASP A 633 -4.26 -13.39 4.84
CA ASP A 633 -3.53 -13.48 6.10
C ASP A 633 -3.52 -14.93 6.58
N GLY A 634 -2.57 -15.32 7.43
CA GLY A 634 -2.56 -16.68 7.96
C GLY A 634 -1.39 -17.00 8.88
N VAL A 635 -1.29 -18.28 9.19
CA VAL A 635 -0.24 -18.85 10.03
C VAL A 635 0.31 -20.11 9.37
N ASP A 636 1.62 -20.18 9.22
CA ASP A 636 2.34 -21.41 8.89
C ASP A 636 2.79 -22.10 10.18
N LEU A 637 2.40 -23.34 10.34
CA LEU A 637 2.62 -24.15 11.54
C LEU A 637 3.59 -25.28 11.23
N THR A 638 4.48 -25.58 12.18
CA THR A 638 5.22 -26.85 12.24
C THR A 638 4.69 -27.64 13.45
N LEU A 639 4.18 -28.84 13.22
CA LEU A 639 3.46 -29.62 14.22
C LEU A 639 4.17 -30.92 14.56
N ASP A 640 4.10 -31.32 15.84
CA ASP A 640 4.37 -32.69 16.32
C ASP A 640 3.03 -33.25 16.78
N ALA A 641 2.28 -33.83 15.83
CA ALA A 641 0.91 -34.24 16.08
C ALA A 641 0.54 -35.47 15.22
N PRO A 642 -0.25 -36.41 15.77
CA PRO A 642 -0.72 -37.58 15.03
C PRO A 642 -1.75 -37.17 13.95
N PRO A 643 -1.94 -37.97 12.89
CA PRO A 643 -2.81 -37.66 11.76
C PRO A 643 -4.30 -37.44 12.12
N ASP A 644 -4.78 -38.00 13.20
CA ASP A 644 -6.15 -37.88 13.72
C ASP A 644 -6.36 -36.59 14.54
N THR A 645 -5.32 -35.77 14.71
CA THR A 645 -5.42 -34.48 15.40
C THR A 645 -6.38 -33.58 14.64
N VAL A 646 -7.28 -32.91 15.36
CA VAL A 646 -8.22 -31.92 14.81
C VAL A 646 -7.68 -30.52 15.05
N LEU A 647 -7.63 -29.72 13.99
CA LEU A 647 -7.40 -28.28 14.02
C LEU A 647 -8.73 -27.57 14.32
N ARG A 648 -8.86 -26.97 15.50
CA ARG A 648 -10.05 -26.19 15.90
C ARG A 648 -9.80 -24.71 15.61
N PHE A 649 -10.29 -24.24 14.48
CA PHE A 649 -10.17 -22.86 14.04
C PHE A 649 -11.40 -22.07 14.48
N ARG A 650 -11.21 -20.92 15.15
CA ARG A 650 -12.28 -20.10 15.72
C ARG A 650 -12.02 -18.63 15.43
N THR A 651 -12.97 -17.99 14.74
CA THR A 651 -12.94 -16.56 14.38
C THR A 651 -14.36 -15.98 14.41
N PRO A 652 -14.54 -14.65 14.41
CA PRO A 652 -15.87 -14.05 14.25
C PRO A 652 -16.55 -14.36 12.91
N VAL A 653 -15.81 -14.85 11.91
CA VAL A 653 -16.29 -15.08 10.54
C VAL A 653 -16.76 -16.53 10.35
N ILE A 654 -15.96 -17.49 10.80
CA ILE A 654 -16.24 -18.94 10.62
C ILE A 654 -15.52 -19.77 11.68
N ASP A 655 -16.19 -20.82 12.14
CA ASP A 655 -15.65 -21.85 13.01
C ASP A 655 -15.51 -23.15 12.23
N LEU A 656 -14.33 -23.80 12.36
CA LEU A 656 -14.01 -25.04 11.66
C LEU A 656 -13.31 -26.04 12.59
N ASP A 657 -13.62 -27.32 12.40
CA ASP A 657 -12.90 -28.44 12.97
C ASP A 657 -12.39 -29.32 11.82
N VAL A 658 -11.07 -29.30 11.59
CA VAL A 658 -10.46 -29.95 10.42
C VAL A 658 -9.43 -30.99 10.88
N PRO A 659 -9.65 -32.28 10.59
CA PRO A 659 -8.65 -33.32 10.85
C PRO A 659 -7.37 -33.09 10.01
N LEU A 660 -6.18 -33.27 10.58
CA LEU A 660 -4.91 -33.19 9.86
C LEU A 660 -4.84 -34.20 8.69
N GLY A 661 -5.48 -35.34 8.86
CA GLY A 661 -5.57 -36.39 7.82
C GLY A 661 -6.22 -35.89 6.52
N ASP A 662 -7.18 -34.97 6.62
CA ASP A 662 -7.86 -34.38 5.46
C ASP A 662 -6.94 -33.48 4.61
N LEU A 663 -5.81 -33.06 5.16
CA LEU A 663 -4.80 -32.23 4.50
C LEU A 663 -3.59 -33.05 4.00
N ALA A 664 -3.60 -34.37 4.16
CA ALA A 664 -2.43 -35.25 3.95
C ALA A 664 -1.90 -35.20 2.49
N ASP A 665 -2.78 -34.99 1.51
CA ASP A 665 -2.45 -34.94 0.08
C ASP A 665 -1.79 -33.63 -0.36
N GLY A 666 -1.68 -32.64 0.53
CA GLY A 666 -1.17 -31.31 0.22
C GLY A 666 -2.13 -30.42 -0.59
N GLY A 667 -3.31 -30.91 -0.92
CA GLY A 667 -4.36 -30.15 -1.57
C GLY A 667 -4.91 -29.04 -0.64
N THR A 668 -5.27 -27.91 -1.24
CA THR A 668 -5.89 -26.81 -0.47
C THR A 668 -7.36 -27.11 -0.22
N ARG A 669 -7.76 -27.10 1.03
CA ARG A 669 -9.17 -27.16 1.44
C ARG A 669 -9.67 -25.74 1.63
N ILE A 670 -10.72 -25.34 0.91
CA ILE A 670 -11.29 -24.00 0.93
C ILE A 670 -12.65 -24.08 1.64
N TYR A 671 -12.86 -23.17 2.57
CA TYR A 671 -14.08 -23.03 3.38
C TYR A 671 -14.67 -21.64 3.12
N PRO A 672 -15.64 -21.53 2.18
CA PRO A 672 -16.26 -20.24 1.87
C PRO A 672 -17.05 -19.69 3.07
N ALA A 673 -16.96 -18.37 3.25
CA ALA A 673 -17.65 -17.66 4.34
C ALA A 673 -18.53 -16.50 3.83
N GLY A 674 -18.87 -16.49 2.55
CA GLY A 674 -19.70 -15.46 1.92
C GLY A 674 -18.89 -14.24 1.44
N GLY A 675 -19.48 -13.04 1.57
CA GLY A 675 -18.80 -11.78 1.20
C GLY A 675 -18.27 -11.74 -0.24
N VAL A 676 -17.14 -11.07 -0.42
CA VAL A 676 -16.37 -11.03 -1.66
C VAL A 676 -15.11 -11.87 -1.46
N ASP A 677 -15.10 -13.06 -2.01
CA ASP A 677 -14.04 -14.06 -1.82
C ASP A 677 -13.68 -14.37 -0.35
N LEU A 678 -14.64 -14.13 0.56
CA LEU A 678 -14.42 -14.34 1.98
C LEU A 678 -14.36 -15.85 2.28
N ARG A 679 -13.19 -16.32 2.78
CA ARG A 679 -12.95 -17.74 2.99
C ARG A 679 -11.82 -17.98 3.99
N ALA A 680 -11.87 -19.11 4.67
CA ALA A 680 -10.67 -19.73 5.24
C ALA A 680 -10.15 -20.82 4.30
N PHE A 681 -8.85 -21.11 4.35
CA PHE A 681 -8.28 -22.22 3.60
C PHE A 681 -7.13 -22.86 4.36
N MET A 682 -7.00 -24.18 4.21
CA MET A 682 -5.99 -24.96 4.90
C MET A 682 -5.32 -25.94 3.95
N ARG A 683 -4.03 -26.16 4.15
CA ARG A 683 -3.26 -27.15 3.39
C ARG A 683 -2.05 -27.63 4.16
N ARG A 684 -1.58 -28.84 3.87
CA ARG A 684 -0.24 -29.26 4.22
C ARG A 684 0.77 -28.61 3.27
N LEU A 685 1.85 -28.07 3.80
CA LEU A 685 2.95 -27.51 3.02
C LEU A 685 3.98 -28.62 2.72
N PRO A 686 4.70 -28.56 1.58
CA PRO A 686 5.81 -29.46 1.31
C PRO A 686 6.96 -29.25 2.30
N VAL A 687 7.92 -30.15 2.32
CA VAL A 687 9.25 -29.84 2.87
C VAL A 687 9.75 -28.58 2.15
N ARG A 688 10.37 -27.68 2.91
CA ARG A 688 10.72 -26.33 2.42
C ARG A 688 11.55 -26.42 1.14
N ASP A 689 11.01 -25.87 0.06
CA ASP A 689 11.67 -25.72 -1.22
C ASP A 689 12.02 -24.23 -1.39
N LEU A 690 13.24 -23.94 -1.83
CA LEU A 690 13.74 -22.60 -2.04
C LEU A 690 13.76 -22.19 -3.51
N THR A 691 13.05 -22.94 -4.36
CA THR A 691 12.97 -22.67 -5.80
C THR A 691 12.30 -21.32 -6.06
N ARG A 692 13.06 -20.41 -6.67
CA ARG A 692 12.57 -19.08 -7.01
C ARG A 692 12.20 -18.95 -8.50
N GLU A 693 12.50 -19.92 -9.33
CA GLU A 693 12.22 -19.91 -10.76
C GLU A 693 11.36 -21.10 -11.16
N VAL A 694 10.30 -20.84 -11.93
CA VAL A 694 9.44 -21.88 -12.52
C VAL A 694 9.22 -21.56 -13.97
N LYS A 695 9.53 -22.53 -14.86
CA LYS A 695 9.18 -22.48 -16.27
C LYS A 695 7.69 -22.76 -16.46
N ILE A 696 7.07 -22.02 -17.37
CA ILE A 696 5.64 -22.12 -17.67
C ILE A 696 5.50 -22.84 -19.00
N GLU A 697 4.84 -23.99 -18.97
CA GLU A 697 4.48 -24.74 -20.17
C GLU A 697 3.11 -25.38 -20.00
N HIS A 698 2.18 -25.01 -20.86
CA HIS A 698 0.85 -25.60 -20.89
C HIS A 698 0.32 -25.63 -22.33
N ARG A 699 -0.34 -26.73 -22.68
CA ARG A 699 -0.97 -26.92 -24.00
C ARG A 699 -2.40 -27.38 -23.76
N GLU A 700 -3.33 -26.81 -24.49
CA GLU A 700 -4.72 -27.27 -24.52
C GLU A 700 -5.39 -26.96 -25.85
N THR A 701 -6.49 -27.67 -26.12
CA THR A 701 -7.44 -27.32 -27.17
C THR A 701 -8.67 -26.69 -26.49
N PRO A 702 -8.80 -25.36 -26.51
CA PRO A 702 -9.93 -24.71 -25.82
C PRO A 702 -11.25 -24.97 -26.52
N PRO A 703 -12.39 -24.89 -25.83
CA PRO A 703 -13.72 -24.95 -26.47
C PRO A 703 -13.90 -23.83 -27.50
N PRO A 704 -14.92 -23.89 -28.36
CA PRO A 704 -15.23 -22.82 -29.31
C PRO A 704 -15.51 -21.49 -28.59
N GLY A 705 -15.03 -20.36 -29.15
CA GLY A 705 -15.26 -19.01 -28.62
C GLY A 705 -13.98 -18.19 -28.48
N ALA A 706 -14.12 -16.94 -28.06
CA ALA A 706 -13.01 -16.08 -27.71
C ALA A 706 -12.48 -16.42 -26.31
N HIS A 707 -11.19 -16.30 -26.11
CA HIS A 707 -10.52 -16.65 -24.86
C HIS A 707 -9.51 -15.59 -24.44
N ALA A 708 -9.34 -15.42 -23.14
CA ALA A 708 -8.32 -14.58 -22.51
C ALA A 708 -7.42 -15.49 -21.66
N TYR A 709 -6.13 -15.56 -21.95
CA TYR A 709 -5.18 -16.34 -21.15
C TYR A 709 -4.32 -15.43 -20.30
N TRP A 710 -4.27 -15.68 -18.99
CA TRP A 710 -3.46 -14.96 -18.05
C TRP A 710 -2.96 -15.88 -16.92
N ILE A 711 -1.96 -15.43 -16.18
CA ILE A 711 -1.42 -16.19 -15.07
C ILE A 711 -1.37 -15.38 -13.80
N ARG A 712 -1.47 -16.10 -12.67
CA ARG A 712 -1.18 -15.59 -11.34
C ARG A 712 -0.03 -16.39 -10.74
N VAL A 713 1.04 -15.70 -10.36
CA VAL A 713 2.17 -16.26 -9.60
C VAL A 713 1.91 -16.01 -8.13
N THR A 714 2.15 -17.00 -7.27
CA THR A 714 2.09 -16.86 -5.81
C THR A 714 3.39 -17.38 -5.21
N GLN A 715 4.04 -16.56 -4.37
CA GLN A 715 5.22 -16.94 -3.58
C GLN A 715 4.81 -17.55 -2.24
N GLU A 716 5.75 -18.25 -1.56
CA GLU A 716 5.51 -18.83 -0.22
C GLU A 716 5.22 -17.78 0.85
N ASP A 717 5.71 -16.54 0.70
CA ASP A 717 5.45 -15.41 1.58
C ASP A 717 4.09 -14.73 1.35
N GLY A 718 3.32 -15.19 0.35
CA GLY A 718 2.03 -14.64 -0.02
C GLY A 718 2.09 -13.56 -1.12
N ALA A 719 3.28 -13.08 -1.51
CA ALA A 719 3.40 -12.11 -2.58
C ALA A 719 2.92 -12.69 -3.92
N GLN A 720 2.28 -11.88 -4.73
CA GLN A 720 1.64 -12.29 -5.97
C GLN A 720 2.00 -11.39 -7.15
N ALA A 721 1.88 -11.96 -8.37
CA ALA A 721 1.94 -11.23 -9.62
C ALA A 721 0.81 -11.68 -10.54
N TRP A 722 0.20 -10.76 -11.29
CA TRP A 722 -0.88 -11.03 -12.27
C TRP A 722 -0.52 -10.44 -13.61
N THR A 723 -0.50 -11.26 -14.65
CA THR A 723 -0.23 -10.78 -16.01
C THR A 723 -1.48 -10.17 -16.64
N SER A 724 -1.27 -9.21 -17.53
CA SER A 724 -2.32 -8.84 -18.48
C SER A 724 -2.66 -10.03 -19.38
N PRO A 725 -3.96 -10.25 -19.70
CA PRO A 725 -4.37 -11.35 -20.56
C PRO A 725 -3.89 -11.21 -22.01
N VAL A 726 -3.65 -12.35 -22.68
CA VAL A 726 -3.55 -12.44 -24.14
C VAL A 726 -4.91 -12.91 -24.66
N TYR A 727 -5.47 -12.17 -25.60
CA TYR A 727 -6.81 -12.38 -26.14
C TYR A 727 -6.77 -13.12 -27.47
N LEU A 728 -7.52 -14.22 -27.56
CA LEU A 728 -7.68 -15.05 -28.75
C LEU A 728 -9.15 -15.01 -29.19
N GLY A 729 -9.43 -14.45 -30.39
CA GLY A 729 -10.81 -14.31 -30.86
C GLY A 729 -10.98 -14.30 -32.37
#